data_e0b42caf1a4dc7a2c7274cc9abf11726
#
_entry.id   e0b42caf1a4dc7a2c7274cc9abf11726
#
_cell.length_a   1.000
_cell.length_b   1.000
_cell.length_c   1.000
_cell.angle_alpha   90.00
_cell.angle_beta   90.00
_cell.angle_gamma   90.00
#
_symmetry.space_group_name_H-M   'P 1'
#
loop_
_entity.id
_entity.type
_entity.pdbx_description
1 polymer ?
#
loop_
_entity_poly.entity_id
_entity_poly.type
_entity_poly.pdbx_seq_one_letter_code
_entity_poly.pdbx_strand_id
1 'polypeptide(L)'
;MDKRVTKTIILTEGDAEQKRHEILEYFHSTFDIDEKLYETLRHDETFYLRADRLRHPLIFYFGHTATFFINKLNIARIIDRRLNPRFEAMFAVGVDEMSWDDLDERHYDWPTRQEVKAYRNQVRTLVDELIRQLPLTLPIGWDSPFWAIMMGIEHERIHLETSSVLIRQLPLEQVVQLPFWDICPHCGEPPLNRLLPVPAGTVTLGKAKGDPLYGWDNEYGRHEAAVAGFNAAQYLVANREFLEFVEAGGYRERQWWTEEGWQWRQFRQAEHPLFWIESGDNWLLRTMAAEIPLPWNWPVEVNYLEAKAFCNWKSSMTGLPLRLPTEDEWHRLRALCDIPDQPYWVQAPGNINLEKWSSSCPVDLCRCGEFFDIIGNVWQWTETPIYPFHGFDIHPWYDDFSTPTFDGRHNLIKGGSWISTGNEATQAARYAFRRHFMQHAGFRYIESSAPVEIHQDQYETDALASQYCAAHYGDDYFGVANFPLTCARICLELMTGRELGHALDLGCAVGRAAFELARGGFRQVTGLDFSTRFFRLASRMQDEGYLRYALTEEGEIVSFHEVALAELGLTPVRERVAFYQADACNLPEKFTGYDLILAANLIDRLYAPRRFLAGIHERLNPGGLLVLTSPYSWSEEFTKKEEWLGGYREAGEPVWSLDELKKTLTPRFRLLDEPRDLPFVTRETRRKFQHSLAELTVWERQ
;
A
#
# COMPACT_ATOMS: atom_id res chain seq x y z
N MET A 1 29.02 -11.58 -7.39
CA MET A 1 27.76 -11.11 -7.97
C MET A 1 28.00 -9.67 -8.40
N ASP A 2 27.74 -9.31 -9.62
CA ASP A 2 27.96 -7.95 -10.07
C ASP A 2 26.82 -7.06 -9.58
N LYS A 3 27.08 -6.14 -8.66
CA LYS A 3 26.11 -5.19 -8.07
C LYS A 3 25.53 -4.20 -9.11
N ARG A 4 25.79 -4.40 -10.41
CA ARG A 4 25.58 -3.36 -11.45
C ARG A 4 24.16 -3.31 -12.03
N VAL A 5 23.34 -4.33 -11.85
CA VAL A 5 21.98 -4.35 -12.43
C VAL A 5 20.94 -3.93 -11.37
N THR A 6 21.19 -2.82 -10.71
CA THR A 6 20.32 -2.23 -9.71
C THR A 6 19.65 -0.93 -10.17
N LYS A 7 20.15 -0.35 -11.27
CA LYS A 7 19.60 0.89 -11.84
C LYS A 7 18.34 0.60 -12.64
N THR A 8 17.38 1.51 -12.55
CA THR A 8 16.14 1.45 -13.35
C THR A 8 16.43 1.43 -14.85
N ILE A 9 15.46 0.99 -15.64
CA ILE A 9 15.56 0.81 -17.08
C ILE A 9 14.82 1.94 -17.82
N ILE A 10 15.37 2.44 -18.92
CA ILE A 10 14.67 3.36 -19.83
C ILE A 10 13.65 2.55 -20.63
N LEU A 11 12.36 2.91 -20.53
CA LEU A 11 11.25 2.14 -21.10
C LEU A 11 10.80 2.62 -22.50
N THR A 12 11.38 3.72 -23.01
CA THR A 12 10.88 4.38 -24.22
C THR A 12 11.78 4.20 -25.42
N GLU A 13 13.05 3.83 -25.24
CA GLU A 13 14.08 3.86 -26.28
C GLU A 13 14.80 2.52 -26.43
N GLY A 14 15.37 2.29 -27.59
CA GLY A 14 16.23 1.16 -27.90
C GLY A 14 15.61 0.16 -28.86
N ASP A 15 16.32 -0.95 -29.06
CA ASP A 15 15.85 -2.12 -29.82
C ASP A 15 15.04 -3.05 -28.90
N ALA A 16 13.96 -3.63 -29.40
CA ALA A 16 13.06 -4.45 -28.59
C ALA A 16 13.75 -5.68 -28.00
N GLU A 17 14.64 -6.36 -28.76
CA GLU A 17 15.32 -7.56 -28.27
C GLU A 17 16.42 -7.19 -27.25
N GLN A 18 17.11 -6.09 -27.44
CA GLN A 18 18.03 -5.57 -26.43
C GLN A 18 17.27 -5.19 -25.15
N LYS A 19 16.12 -4.51 -25.27
CA LYS A 19 15.27 -4.16 -24.12
C LYS A 19 14.76 -5.39 -23.38
N ARG A 20 14.36 -6.43 -24.09
CA ARG A 20 14.00 -7.72 -23.51
C ARG A 20 15.13 -8.31 -22.66
N HIS A 21 16.35 -8.22 -23.15
CA HIS A 21 17.54 -8.70 -22.43
C HIS A 21 17.81 -7.86 -21.18
N GLU A 22 17.71 -6.54 -21.26
CA GLU A 22 17.83 -5.62 -20.13
C GLU A 22 16.79 -5.94 -19.03
N ILE A 23 15.53 -6.18 -19.42
CA ILE A 23 14.46 -6.54 -18.48
C ILE A 23 14.74 -7.90 -17.82
N LEU A 24 15.22 -8.89 -18.58
CA LEU A 24 15.61 -10.20 -18.04
C LEU A 24 16.72 -10.08 -16.99
N GLU A 25 17.77 -9.34 -17.29
CA GLU A 25 18.88 -9.12 -16.37
C GLU A 25 18.40 -8.38 -15.10
N TYR A 26 17.57 -7.37 -15.27
CA TYR A 26 17.02 -6.59 -14.18
C TYR A 26 16.11 -7.44 -13.28
N PHE A 27 15.23 -8.25 -13.86
CA PHE A 27 14.38 -9.20 -13.16
C PHE A 27 15.19 -10.22 -12.35
N HIS A 28 16.12 -10.92 -12.98
CA HIS A 28 16.91 -11.94 -12.29
C HIS A 28 17.82 -11.34 -11.21
N SER A 29 18.39 -10.17 -11.46
CA SER A 29 19.19 -9.45 -10.46
C SER A 29 18.37 -9.06 -9.24
N THR A 30 17.10 -8.65 -9.42
CA THR A 30 16.19 -8.30 -8.33
C THR A 30 15.90 -9.52 -7.45
N PHE A 31 15.51 -10.65 -8.05
CA PHE A 31 15.31 -11.91 -7.32
C PHE A 31 16.57 -12.36 -6.56
N ASP A 32 17.74 -12.27 -7.21
CA ASP A 32 18.99 -12.71 -6.62
C ASP A 32 19.39 -11.85 -5.41
N ILE A 33 19.16 -10.53 -5.46
CA ILE A 33 19.46 -9.62 -4.35
C ILE A 33 18.49 -9.87 -3.19
N ASP A 34 17.19 -10.01 -3.47
CA ASP A 34 16.18 -10.29 -2.46
C ASP A 34 16.46 -11.63 -1.77
N GLU A 35 16.70 -12.70 -2.51
CA GLU A 35 17.05 -14.00 -1.93
C GLU A 35 18.35 -13.95 -1.12
N LYS A 36 19.33 -13.13 -1.56
CA LYS A 36 20.58 -12.90 -0.84
C LYS A 36 20.36 -12.21 0.51
N LEU A 37 19.34 -11.36 0.60
CA LEU A 37 18.95 -10.75 1.87
C LEU A 37 18.51 -11.81 2.89
N TYR A 38 17.66 -12.75 2.48
CA TYR A 38 17.17 -13.80 3.38
C TYR A 38 18.23 -14.86 3.76
N GLU A 39 19.36 -14.94 3.04
CA GLU A 39 20.51 -15.74 3.48
C GLU A 39 21.14 -15.23 4.79
N THR A 40 20.85 -13.98 5.20
CA THR A 40 21.27 -13.44 6.49
C THR A 40 20.56 -14.08 7.69
N LEU A 41 19.43 -14.76 7.45
CA LEU A 41 18.71 -15.49 8.49
C LEU A 41 19.43 -16.81 8.81
N ARG A 42 19.76 -17.01 10.08
CA ARG A 42 20.62 -18.13 10.52
C ARG A 42 19.93 -19.49 10.44
N HIS A 43 18.63 -19.54 10.73
CA HIS A 43 17.84 -20.77 10.84
C HIS A 43 16.51 -20.63 10.12
N ASP A 44 15.89 -21.75 9.72
CA ASP A 44 14.57 -21.71 9.08
C ASP A 44 13.49 -21.19 10.03
N GLU A 45 13.61 -21.44 11.33
CA GLU A 45 12.70 -20.95 12.36
C GLU A 45 12.71 -19.42 12.48
N THR A 46 13.82 -18.77 12.10
CA THR A 46 13.93 -17.31 12.12
C THR A 46 12.95 -16.62 11.19
N PHE A 47 12.55 -17.29 10.10
CA PHE A 47 11.53 -16.77 9.17
C PHE A 47 10.17 -16.53 9.83
N TYR A 48 9.87 -17.21 10.92
CA TYR A 48 8.57 -17.16 11.62
C TYR A 48 8.61 -16.26 12.85
N LEU A 49 9.77 -15.71 13.20
CA LEU A 49 9.87 -14.75 14.30
C LEU A 49 9.32 -13.39 13.88
N ARG A 50 8.53 -12.79 14.73
CA ARG A 50 8.10 -11.40 14.55
C ARG A 50 9.18 -10.45 15.03
N ALA A 51 9.78 -9.73 14.11
CA ALA A 51 10.73 -8.67 14.42
C ALA A 51 10.03 -7.45 15.07
N ASP A 52 8.85 -7.12 14.61
CA ASP A 52 7.96 -6.11 15.16
C ASP A 52 6.55 -6.70 15.35
N ARG A 53 5.93 -6.44 16.50
CA ARG A 53 4.58 -6.96 16.81
C ARG A 53 3.47 -6.40 15.92
N LEU A 54 3.73 -5.30 15.21
CA LEU A 54 2.81 -4.68 14.26
C LEU A 54 3.08 -5.12 12.81
N ARG A 55 3.97 -6.08 12.60
CA ARG A 55 4.38 -6.54 11.27
C ARG A 55 4.29 -8.06 11.19
N HIS A 56 4.08 -8.57 9.99
CA HIS A 56 4.16 -9.99 9.72
C HIS A 56 5.57 -10.55 9.94
N PRO A 57 5.71 -11.88 10.20
CA PRO A 57 7.01 -12.53 10.19
C PRO A 57 7.60 -12.55 8.78
N LEU A 58 8.93 -12.72 8.67
CA LEU A 58 9.66 -12.62 7.40
C LEU A 58 9.23 -13.67 6.35
N ILE A 59 8.65 -14.81 6.76
CA ILE A 59 8.09 -15.78 5.82
C ILE A 59 7.00 -15.18 4.94
N PHE A 60 6.20 -14.23 5.49
CA PHE A 60 5.21 -13.49 4.72
C PHE A 60 5.87 -12.71 3.58
N TYR A 61 6.85 -11.86 3.89
CA TYR A 61 7.53 -11.00 2.91
C TYR A 61 8.26 -11.83 1.86
N PHE A 62 8.88 -12.94 2.26
CA PHE A 62 9.54 -13.89 1.35
C PHE A 62 8.58 -14.51 0.33
N GLY A 63 7.33 -14.76 0.72
CA GLY A 63 6.27 -15.25 -0.19
C GLY A 63 5.58 -14.14 -0.97
N HIS A 64 5.40 -12.97 -0.34
CA HIS A 64 4.61 -11.85 -0.84
C HIS A 64 5.14 -11.27 -2.15
N THR A 65 6.46 -11.05 -2.27
CA THR A 65 7.06 -10.48 -3.49
C THR A 65 6.81 -11.36 -4.72
N ALA A 66 6.94 -12.68 -4.58
CA ALA A 66 6.63 -13.60 -5.66
C ALA A 66 5.12 -13.68 -5.95
N THR A 67 4.29 -13.72 -4.91
CA THR A 67 2.83 -13.72 -5.04
C THR A 67 2.32 -12.48 -5.76
N PHE A 68 2.94 -11.34 -5.54
CA PHE A 68 2.59 -10.09 -6.19
C PHE A 68 2.65 -10.21 -7.73
N PHE A 69 3.72 -10.79 -8.29
CA PHE A 69 3.81 -11.03 -9.73
C PHE A 69 2.59 -11.80 -10.24
N ILE A 70 2.24 -12.92 -9.61
CA ILE A 70 1.12 -13.76 -10.07
C ILE A 70 -0.21 -13.02 -9.97
N ASN A 71 -0.45 -12.30 -8.88
CA ASN A 71 -1.69 -11.54 -8.70
C ASN A 71 -1.82 -10.42 -9.75
N LYS A 72 -0.75 -9.64 -10.00
CA LYS A 72 -0.79 -8.55 -10.98
C LYS A 72 -0.85 -9.06 -12.43
N LEU A 73 -0.14 -10.12 -12.76
CA LEU A 73 -0.22 -10.78 -14.08
C LEU A 73 -1.62 -11.37 -14.34
N ASN A 74 -2.30 -11.89 -13.31
CA ASN A 74 -3.65 -12.40 -13.41
C ASN A 74 -4.67 -11.25 -13.58
N ILE A 75 -4.56 -10.17 -12.80
CA ILE A 75 -5.40 -8.97 -12.95
C ILE A 75 -5.22 -8.36 -14.34
N ALA A 76 -4.00 -8.26 -14.83
CA ALA A 76 -3.66 -7.79 -16.17
C ALA A 76 -4.04 -8.79 -17.28
N ARG A 77 -4.57 -9.98 -16.93
CA ARG A 77 -4.99 -11.05 -17.85
C ARG A 77 -3.87 -11.58 -18.76
N ILE A 78 -2.63 -11.47 -18.29
CA ILE A 78 -1.45 -12.00 -18.98
C ILE A 78 -1.37 -13.52 -18.73
N ILE A 79 -1.83 -13.96 -17.57
CA ILE A 79 -1.96 -15.38 -17.22
C ILE A 79 -3.40 -15.71 -16.81
N ASP A 80 -3.84 -16.94 -17.11
CA ASP A 80 -5.19 -17.43 -16.80
C ASP A 80 -5.24 -18.34 -15.58
N ARG A 81 -4.10 -18.91 -15.20
CA ARG A 81 -3.99 -19.89 -14.12
C ARG A 81 -3.11 -19.38 -13.01
N ARG A 82 -3.61 -19.53 -11.80
CA ARG A 82 -2.83 -19.36 -10.58
C ARG A 82 -1.88 -20.56 -10.41
N LEU A 83 -0.68 -20.32 -9.88
CA LEU A 83 0.28 -21.38 -9.56
C LEU A 83 -0.08 -22.08 -8.24
N ASN A 84 -0.36 -21.30 -7.21
CA ASN A 84 -0.76 -21.76 -5.89
C ASN A 84 -1.79 -20.79 -5.28
N PRO A 85 -3.10 -21.05 -5.49
CA PRO A 85 -4.16 -20.17 -4.99
C PRO A 85 -4.11 -19.90 -3.49
N ARG A 86 -3.71 -20.90 -2.67
CA ARG A 86 -3.59 -20.75 -1.22
C ARG A 86 -2.49 -19.74 -0.87
N PHE A 87 -1.32 -19.82 -1.48
CA PHE A 87 -0.23 -18.87 -1.25
C PHE A 87 -0.59 -17.47 -1.76
N GLU A 88 -1.20 -17.41 -2.93
CA GLU A 88 -1.59 -16.16 -3.59
C GLU A 88 -2.69 -15.41 -2.85
N ALA A 89 -3.50 -16.10 -2.04
CA ALA A 89 -4.42 -15.49 -1.10
C ALA A 89 -3.75 -15.12 0.24
N MET A 90 -2.91 -16.01 0.77
CA MET A 90 -2.26 -15.85 2.09
C MET A 90 -1.26 -14.70 2.11
N PHE A 91 -0.47 -14.56 1.04
CA PHE A 91 0.56 -13.54 0.89
C PHE A 91 0.11 -12.29 0.14
N ALA A 92 -1.20 -12.14 -0.15
CA ALA A 92 -1.73 -11.01 -0.92
C ALA A 92 -1.97 -9.76 -0.08
N VAL A 93 -2.09 -9.87 1.24
CA VAL A 93 -2.50 -8.77 2.12
C VAL A 93 -1.46 -7.65 2.12
N GLY A 94 -1.92 -6.40 2.03
CA GLY A 94 -1.06 -5.21 2.08
C GLY A 94 -0.23 -5.15 3.36
N VAL A 95 1.01 -4.67 3.22
CA VAL A 95 2.02 -4.74 4.29
C VAL A 95 1.88 -3.61 5.29
N ASP A 96 1.38 -2.45 4.85
CA ASP A 96 1.46 -1.21 5.61
C ASP A 96 0.14 -0.80 6.28
N GLU A 97 -0.94 -1.53 6.02
CA GLU A 97 -2.29 -1.17 6.44
C GLU A 97 -2.93 -2.15 7.41
N MET A 98 -2.11 -2.94 8.07
CA MET A 98 -2.62 -3.84 9.07
C MET A 98 -3.23 -3.05 10.22
N SER A 99 -4.56 -3.17 10.36
CA SER A 99 -5.21 -2.81 11.60
C SER A 99 -4.70 -3.74 12.71
N TRP A 100 -4.81 -3.29 13.94
CA TRP A 100 -4.41 -4.06 15.12
C TRP A 100 -5.04 -5.46 15.17
N ASP A 101 -6.17 -5.66 14.49
CA ASP A 101 -6.97 -6.89 14.47
C ASP A 101 -6.49 -7.92 13.45
N ASP A 102 -5.75 -7.52 12.41
CA ASP A 102 -5.21 -8.44 11.39
C ASP A 102 -4.01 -9.25 11.86
N LEU A 103 -3.45 -8.90 13.02
CA LEU A 103 -2.27 -9.55 13.61
C LEU A 103 -2.61 -10.79 14.46
N ASP A 104 -3.83 -11.31 14.39
CA ASP A 104 -4.19 -12.54 15.12
C ASP A 104 -3.51 -13.75 14.46
N GLU A 105 -2.44 -14.23 15.11
CA GLU A 105 -1.62 -15.37 14.65
C GLU A 105 -2.40 -16.68 14.49
N ARG A 106 -3.54 -16.82 15.15
CA ARG A 106 -4.37 -18.04 15.12
C ARG A 106 -4.94 -18.34 13.73
N HIS A 107 -4.85 -17.39 12.81
CA HIS A 107 -5.42 -17.52 11.46
C HIS A 107 -4.37 -17.84 10.37
N TYR A 108 -3.07 -17.91 10.70
CA TYR A 108 -2.03 -18.15 9.71
C TYR A 108 -1.31 -19.49 9.96
N ASP A 109 -1.62 -20.46 9.11
CA ASP A 109 -0.85 -21.70 8.97
C ASP A 109 0.24 -21.48 7.92
N TRP A 110 1.35 -20.87 8.35
CA TRP A 110 2.45 -20.51 7.46
C TRP A 110 3.08 -21.77 6.83
N PRO A 111 3.29 -21.77 5.48
CA PRO A 111 4.02 -22.85 4.82
C PRO A 111 5.48 -22.85 5.25
N THR A 112 6.14 -23.98 5.02
CA THR A 112 7.57 -24.11 5.27
C THR A 112 8.38 -23.21 4.32
N ARG A 113 9.56 -22.77 4.76
CA ARG A 113 10.51 -22.00 3.93
C ARG A 113 10.78 -22.71 2.59
N GLN A 114 10.88 -24.05 2.60
CA GLN A 114 11.14 -24.85 1.40
C GLN A 114 9.98 -24.79 0.41
N GLU A 115 8.73 -24.86 0.88
CA GLU A 115 7.54 -24.72 0.03
C GLU A 115 7.47 -23.34 -0.60
N VAL A 116 7.72 -22.28 0.19
CA VAL A 116 7.76 -20.90 -0.33
C VAL A 116 8.89 -20.73 -1.35
N LYS A 117 10.09 -21.28 -1.07
CA LYS A 117 11.20 -21.22 -2.02
C LYS A 117 10.88 -21.96 -3.33
N ALA A 118 10.24 -23.11 -3.25
CA ALA A 118 9.80 -23.85 -4.44
C ALA A 118 8.77 -23.04 -5.25
N TYR A 119 7.83 -22.38 -4.58
CA TYR A 119 6.86 -21.48 -5.21
C TYR A 119 7.55 -20.28 -5.88
N ARG A 120 8.48 -19.60 -5.21
CA ARG A 120 9.27 -18.51 -5.79
C ARG A 120 10.01 -18.94 -7.05
N ASN A 121 10.60 -20.13 -7.05
CA ASN A 121 11.27 -20.68 -8.23
C ASN A 121 10.29 -20.91 -9.41
N GLN A 122 9.06 -21.37 -9.13
CA GLN A 122 8.03 -21.51 -10.16
C GLN A 122 7.62 -20.16 -10.74
N VAL A 123 7.42 -19.14 -9.87
CA VAL A 123 7.13 -17.78 -10.30
C VAL A 123 8.26 -17.22 -11.16
N ARG A 124 9.51 -17.37 -10.70
CA ARG A 124 10.70 -16.91 -11.42
C ARG A 124 10.78 -17.53 -12.82
N THR A 125 10.51 -18.83 -12.93
CA THR A 125 10.50 -19.55 -14.24
C THR A 125 9.39 -19.01 -15.13
N LEU A 126 8.17 -18.86 -14.62
CA LEU A 126 7.03 -18.35 -15.37
C LEU A 126 7.28 -16.93 -15.90
N VAL A 127 7.78 -16.03 -15.06
CA VAL A 127 8.05 -14.64 -15.46
C VAL A 127 9.19 -14.57 -16.48
N ASP A 128 10.26 -15.38 -16.33
CA ASP A 128 11.33 -15.48 -17.34
C ASP A 128 10.75 -15.92 -18.70
N GLU A 129 9.89 -16.95 -18.73
CA GLU A 129 9.24 -17.40 -19.96
C GLU A 129 8.35 -16.31 -20.57
N LEU A 130 7.58 -15.60 -19.75
CA LEU A 130 6.74 -14.50 -20.22
C LEU A 130 7.58 -13.36 -20.81
N ILE A 131 8.67 -12.95 -20.17
CA ILE A 131 9.57 -11.93 -20.71
C ILE A 131 10.11 -12.36 -22.07
N ARG A 132 10.45 -13.64 -22.28
CA ARG A 132 10.95 -14.17 -23.53
C ARG A 132 9.92 -14.26 -24.65
N GLN A 133 8.65 -14.54 -24.30
CA GLN A 133 7.63 -14.92 -25.28
C GLN A 133 6.63 -13.80 -25.61
N LEU A 134 6.36 -12.89 -24.66
CA LEU A 134 5.39 -11.82 -24.88
C LEU A 134 5.87 -10.87 -25.99
N PRO A 135 4.97 -10.39 -26.85
CA PRO A 135 5.28 -9.32 -27.80
C PRO A 135 5.76 -8.08 -27.06
N LEU A 136 6.93 -7.58 -27.42
CA LEU A 136 7.49 -6.35 -26.86
C LEU A 136 7.46 -5.24 -27.91
N THR A 137 6.77 -4.17 -27.59
CA THR A 137 6.75 -2.93 -28.37
C THR A 137 7.21 -1.76 -27.49
N LEU A 138 7.96 -0.85 -28.04
CA LEU A 138 8.36 0.38 -27.35
C LEU A 138 7.53 1.56 -27.86
N PRO A 139 7.20 2.53 -26.99
CA PRO A 139 7.49 2.58 -25.56
C PRO A 139 6.67 1.57 -24.73
N ILE A 140 7.25 1.12 -23.61
CA ILE A 140 6.48 0.35 -22.61
C ILE A 140 5.68 1.36 -21.78
N GLY A 141 4.37 1.35 -21.93
CA GLY A 141 3.42 2.20 -21.18
C GLY A 141 2.53 1.40 -20.24
N TRP A 142 1.61 2.08 -19.57
CA TRP A 142 0.69 1.52 -18.58
C TRP A 142 -0.14 0.33 -19.08
N ASP A 143 -0.48 0.30 -20.36
CA ASP A 143 -1.28 -0.77 -20.99
C ASP A 143 -0.42 -1.94 -21.48
N SER A 144 0.91 -1.84 -21.41
CA SER A 144 1.81 -2.88 -21.88
C SER A 144 1.86 -4.05 -20.88
N PRO A 145 1.82 -5.32 -21.34
CA PRO A 145 2.08 -6.48 -20.48
C PRO A 145 3.40 -6.37 -19.71
N PHE A 146 4.40 -5.74 -20.31
CA PHE A 146 5.69 -5.48 -19.66
C PHE A 146 5.60 -4.50 -18.50
N TRP A 147 4.58 -3.62 -18.44
CA TRP A 147 4.36 -2.77 -17.29
C TRP A 147 4.02 -3.58 -16.03
N ALA A 148 3.20 -4.62 -16.13
CA ALA A 148 2.91 -5.52 -15.00
C ALA A 148 4.16 -6.25 -14.50
N ILE A 149 5.07 -6.62 -15.43
CA ILE A 149 6.36 -7.24 -15.08
C ILE A 149 7.26 -6.23 -14.36
N MET A 150 7.40 -5.02 -14.89
CA MET A 150 8.15 -3.94 -14.24
C MET A 150 7.60 -3.62 -12.86
N MET A 151 6.27 -3.56 -12.73
CA MET A 151 5.57 -3.36 -11.45
C MET A 151 5.99 -4.42 -10.41
N GLY A 152 6.06 -5.68 -10.81
CA GLY A 152 6.54 -6.76 -9.95
C GLY A 152 8.01 -6.59 -9.55
N ILE A 153 8.87 -6.21 -10.49
CA ILE A 153 10.30 -5.98 -10.23
C ILE A 153 10.50 -4.84 -9.23
N GLU A 154 9.86 -3.70 -9.47
CA GLU A 154 9.99 -2.53 -8.60
C GLU A 154 9.34 -2.77 -7.23
N HIS A 155 8.26 -3.54 -7.15
CA HIS A 155 7.64 -3.96 -5.89
C HIS A 155 8.57 -4.85 -5.05
N GLU A 156 9.28 -5.80 -5.65
CA GLU A 156 10.25 -6.64 -4.94
C GLU A 156 11.42 -5.79 -4.37
N ARG A 157 11.79 -4.68 -5.06
CA ARG A 157 12.80 -3.74 -4.57
C ARG A 157 12.35 -2.95 -3.35
N ILE A 158 11.09 -2.51 -3.28
CA ILE A 158 10.52 -1.90 -2.07
C ILE A 158 10.63 -2.87 -0.88
N HIS A 159 10.33 -4.14 -1.13
CA HIS A 159 10.39 -5.15 -0.07
C HIS A 159 11.81 -5.54 0.34
N LEU A 160 12.81 -5.34 -0.51
CA LEU A 160 14.22 -5.46 -0.14
C LEU A 160 14.55 -4.51 1.03
N GLU A 161 14.10 -3.26 0.95
CA GLU A 161 14.29 -2.28 2.03
C GLU A 161 13.46 -2.64 3.27
N THR A 162 12.17 -2.88 3.12
CA THR A 162 11.28 -3.25 4.23
C THR A 162 11.78 -4.49 4.98
N SER A 163 12.18 -5.54 4.26
CA SER A 163 12.66 -6.78 4.87
C SER A 163 14.00 -6.59 5.58
N SER A 164 14.89 -5.75 5.04
CA SER A 164 16.18 -5.46 5.70
C SER A 164 16.01 -4.73 7.04
N VAL A 165 15.03 -3.81 7.14
CA VAL A 165 14.67 -3.14 8.40
C VAL A 165 14.10 -4.13 9.40
N LEU A 166 13.30 -5.10 8.97
CA LEU A 166 12.78 -6.14 9.86
C LEU A 166 13.87 -7.11 10.31
N ILE A 167 14.77 -7.53 9.42
CA ILE A 167 15.94 -8.35 9.77
C ILE A 167 16.79 -7.65 10.82
N ARG A 168 16.98 -6.35 10.70
CA ARG A 168 17.71 -5.52 11.65
C ARG A 168 17.08 -5.52 13.05
N GLN A 169 15.79 -5.75 13.18
CA GLN A 169 15.06 -5.78 14.46
C GLN A 169 15.04 -7.16 15.11
N LEU A 170 15.46 -8.22 14.41
CA LEU A 170 15.57 -9.55 15.00
C LEU A 170 16.70 -9.62 16.03
N PRO A 171 16.63 -10.54 17.02
CA PRO A 171 17.76 -10.82 17.92
C PRO A 171 19.05 -11.15 17.15
N LEU A 172 20.19 -10.65 17.60
CA LEU A 172 21.47 -10.79 16.88
C LEU A 172 21.88 -12.25 16.62
N GLU A 173 21.54 -13.15 17.53
CA GLU A 173 21.80 -14.58 17.39
C GLU A 173 20.99 -15.26 16.27
N GLN A 174 19.96 -14.61 15.77
CA GLN A 174 19.11 -15.11 14.69
C GLN A 174 19.61 -14.73 13.30
N VAL A 175 20.60 -13.86 13.22
CA VAL A 175 21.12 -13.32 11.95
C VAL A 175 22.63 -13.56 11.82
N VAL A 176 23.12 -13.47 10.59
CA VAL A 176 24.55 -13.62 10.28
C VAL A 176 25.01 -12.54 9.30
N GLN A 177 26.12 -11.87 9.65
CA GLN A 177 26.75 -10.91 8.74
C GLN A 177 27.40 -11.66 7.57
N LEU A 178 26.95 -11.35 6.35
CA LEU A 178 27.50 -11.90 5.13
C LEU A 178 28.40 -10.87 4.44
N PRO A 179 29.47 -11.31 3.72
CA PRO A 179 30.40 -10.40 3.03
C PRO A 179 29.72 -9.55 1.94
N PHE A 180 28.58 -9.98 1.39
CA PHE A 180 27.79 -9.22 0.42
C PHE A 180 27.24 -7.92 1.02
N TRP A 181 26.90 -7.93 2.32
CA TRP A 181 26.31 -6.80 3.05
C TRP A 181 27.38 -6.10 3.89
N ASP A 182 28.39 -5.52 3.23
CA ASP A 182 29.52 -4.87 3.88
C ASP A 182 29.14 -3.57 4.60
N ILE A 183 29.62 -3.42 5.81
CA ILE A 183 29.39 -2.25 6.65
C ILE A 183 30.47 -1.21 6.36
N CYS A 184 30.08 0.09 6.33
CA CYS A 184 31.04 1.18 6.17
C CYS A 184 32.09 1.16 7.30
N PRO A 185 33.39 1.14 6.98
CA PRO A 185 34.44 1.10 7.99
C PRO A 185 34.81 2.49 8.55
N HIS A 186 34.23 3.56 7.98
CA HIS A 186 34.60 4.93 8.36
C HIS A 186 33.74 5.42 9.52
N CYS A 187 34.37 5.96 10.54
CA CYS A 187 33.73 6.59 11.70
C CYS A 187 34.61 7.73 12.21
N GLY A 188 34.02 8.64 12.97
CA GLY A 188 34.71 9.80 13.54
C GLY A 188 33.77 10.72 14.31
N GLU A 189 34.24 11.92 14.61
CA GLU A 189 33.39 12.99 15.15
C GLU A 189 32.70 13.71 13.99
N PRO A 190 31.40 14.07 14.14
CA PRO A 190 30.68 14.82 13.12
C PRO A 190 31.19 16.25 13.01
N PRO A 191 31.13 16.84 11.80
CA PRO A 191 31.33 18.26 11.63
C PRO A 191 30.22 19.06 12.31
N LEU A 192 30.50 20.34 12.62
CA LEU A 192 29.47 21.26 13.10
C LEU A 192 28.38 21.46 12.03
N ASN A 193 27.15 21.11 12.36
CA ASN A 193 26.02 21.26 11.45
C ASN A 193 25.57 22.74 11.39
N ARG A 194 25.82 23.39 10.26
CA ARG A 194 25.51 24.79 10.02
C ARG A 194 24.25 24.92 9.17
N LEU A 195 23.49 25.97 9.39
CA LEU A 195 22.39 26.37 8.53
C LEU A 195 22.94 27.16 7.33
N LEU A 196 22.68 26.69 6.12
CA LEU A 196 23.10 27.31 4.88
C LEU A 196 21.89 27.79 4.07
N PRO A 197 21.98 28.95 3.38
CA PRO A 197 20.83 29.54 2.69
C PRO A 197 20.44 28.73 1.45
N VAL A 198 19.16 28.50 1.29
CA VAL A 198 18.51 27.96 0.09
C VAL A 198 17.64 29.09 -0.48
N PRO A 199 17.99 29.62 -1.67
CA PRO A 199 17.26 30.74 -2.25
C PRO A 199 15.85 30.34 -2.68
N ALA A 200 14.91 31.28 -2.61
CA ALA A 200 13.55 31.12 -3.12
C ALA A 200 13.56 30.66 -4.60
N GLY A 201 12.50 29.97 -4.99
CA GLY A 201 12.35 29.52 -6.38
C GLY A 201 11.09 28.71 -6.57
N THR A 202 10.83 28.31 -7.80
CA THR A 202 9.70 27.44 -8.14
C THR A 202 10.19 26.00 -8.28
N VAL A 203 9.39 25.06 -7.83
CA VAL A 203 9.55 23.63 -8.09
C VAL A 203 8.39 23.14 -8.93
N THR A 204 8.68 22.19 -9.84
CA THR A 204 7.68 21.49 -10.64
C THR A 204 7.91 20.00 -10.44
N LEU A 205 6.88 19.31 -9.94
CA LEU A 205 6.92 17.88 -9.64
C LEU A 205 5.88 17.14 -10.46
N GLY A 206 6.06 15.84 -10.56
CA GLY A 206 5.18 14.94 -11.26
C GLY A 206 5.71 14.49 -12.62
N LYS A 207 5.22 13.35 -13.07
CA LYS A 207 5.55 12.69 -14.33
C LYS A 207 4.40 12.77 -15.33
N ALA A 208 4.72 12.81 -16.62
CA ALA A 208 3.75 12.53 -17.67
C ALA A 208 3.68 11.02 -17.94
N LYS A 209 2.54 10.52 -18.46
CA LYS A 209 2.38 9.09 -18.82
C LYS A 209 3.39 8.58 -19.88
N GLY A 210 4.10 9.44 -20.56
CA GLY A 210 5.17 9.09 -21.51
C GLY A 210 6.59 9.25 -20.95
N ASP A 211 6.74 9.36 -19.62
CA ASP A 211 8.05 9.43 -18.97
C ASP A 211 8.90 8.20 -19.32
N PRO A 212 10.23 8.38 -19.59
CA PRO A 212 11.09 7.27 -19.97
C PRO A 212 11.34 6.24 -18.85
N LEU A 213 11.09 6.59 -17.60
CA LEU A 213 11.33 5.72 -16.46
C LEU A 213 10.03 5.19 -15.86
N TYR A 214 10.09 3.99 -15.32
CA TYR A 214 9.00 3.47 -14.51
C TYR A 214 8.64 4.44 -13.38
N GLY A 215 7.38 4.49 -12.99
CA GLY A 215 6.89 5.24 -11.84
C GLY A 215 5.62 4.62 -11.27
N TRP A 216 5.42 4.80 -9.98
CA TRP A 216 4.17 4.49 -9.32
C TRP A 216 3.10 5.53 -9.65
N ASP A 217 1.84 5.17 -9.52
CA ASP A 217 0.72 6.05 -9.90
C ASP A 217 0.78 7.43 -9.20
N ASN A 218 1.24 7.49 -7.94
CA ASN A 218 1.39 8.74 -7.18
C ASN A 218 2.50 9.68 -7.68
N GLU A 219 3.36 9.21 -8.58
CA GLU A 219 4.40 10.04 -9.21
C GLU A 219 3.87 10.82 -10.42
N TYR A 220 2.69 10.43 -10.95
CA TYR A 220 2.09 11.04 -12.13
C TYR A 220 1.15 12.20 -11.80
N GLY A 221 1.00 13.10 -12.78
CA GLY A 221 0.29 14.35 -12.62
C GLY A 221 1.23 15.54 -12.60
N ARG A 222 0.77 16.68 -12.11
CA ARG A 222 1.56 17.93 -12.05
C ARG A 222 1.32 18.68 -10.75
N HIS A 223 2.40 19.10 -10.13
CA HIS A 223 2.40 20.00 -9.00
C HIS A 223 3.42 21.12 -9.22
N GLU A 224 3.02 22.37 -9.02
CA GLU A 224 3.90 23.53 -9.08
C GLU A 224 3.76 24.34 -7.79
N ALA A 225 4.87 24.62 -7.15
CA ALA A 225 4.89 25.42 -5.93
C ALA A 225 5.99 26.50 -5.96
N ALA A 226 5.64 27.67 -5.46
CA ALA A 226 6.59 28.73 -5.17
C ALA A 226 7.14 28.52 -3.75
N VAL A 227 8.42 28.17 -3.64
CA VAL A 227 9.10 27.92 -2.38
C VAL A 227 9.80 29.20 -1.93
N ALA A 228 9.48 29.70 -0.75
CA ALA A 228 10.19 30.82 -0.12
C ALA A 228 11.64 30.44 0.20
N GLY A 229 12.53 31.44 0.30
CA GLY A 229 13.89 31.19 0.77
C GLY A 229 13.92 30.70 2.22
N PHE A 230 14.78 29.74 2.54
CA PHE A 230 14.96 29.16 3.86
C PHE A 230 16.42 28.82 4.13
N ASN A 231 16.78 28.44 5.33
CA ASN A 231 18.09 27.90 5.65
C ASN A 231 17.98 26.40 5.93
N ALA A 232 18.85 25.58 5.36
CA ALA A 232 18.87 24.15 5.60
C ALA A 232 20.15 23.72 6.34
N ALA A 233 20.05 22.74 7.21
CA ALA A 233 21.21 22.11 7.83
C ALA A 233 22.13 21.52 6.75
N GLN A 234 23.44 21.80 6.85
CA GLN A 234 24.43 21.36 5.87
C GLN A 234 24.51 19.83 5.74
N TYR A 235 24.35 19.15 6.87
CA TYR A 235 24.41 17.69 7.00
C TYR A 235 23.07 17.13 7.46
N LEU A 236 22.89 15.81 7.33
CA LEU A 236 21.86 15.08 8.08
C LEU A 236 22.18 15.19 9.59
N VAL A 237 21.17 15.04 10.43
CA VAL A 237 21.39 15.00 11.90
C VAL A 237 22.17 13.74 12.24
N ALA A 238 23.36 13.92 12.76
CA ALA A 238 24.26 12.84 13.14
C ALA A 238 23.89 12.26 14.52
N ASN A 239 24.34 11.03 14.79
CA ASN A 239 24.13 10.38 16.09
C ASN A 239 24.59 11.25 17.26
N ARG A 240 25.74 11.93 17.17
CA ARG A 240 26.24 12.83 18.21
C ARG A 240 25.30 14.01 18.45
N GLU A 241 24.77 14.60 17.39
CA GLU A 241 23.84 15.73 17.49
C GLU A 241 22.50 15.28 18.12
N PHE A 242 22.02 14.08 17.78
CA PHE A 242 20.80 13.53 18.36
C PHE A 242 20.97 13.12 19.82
N LEU A 243 22.18 12.71 20.23
CA LEU A 243 22.50 12.38 21.63
C LEU A 243 22.22 13.57 22.56
N GLU A 244 22.47 14.81 22.11
CA GLU A 244 22.16 16.00 22.89
C GLU A 244 20.68 16.06 23.30
N PHE A 245 19.77 15.68 22.40
CA PHE A 245 18.33 15.56 22.66
C PHE A 245 18.03 14.45 23.69
N VAL A 246 18.64 13.27 23.53
CA VAL A 246 18.47 12.15 24.46
C VAL A 246 18.92 12.54 25.87
N GLU A 247 20.14 13.10 26.00
CA GLU A 247 20.72 13.53 27.27
C GLU A 247 19.94 14.68 27.92
N ALA A 248 19.35 15.59 27.13
CA ALA A 248 18.47 16.64 27.62
C ALA A 248 17.10 16.11 28.10
N GLY A 249 16.89 14.80 28.13
CA GLY A 249 15.62 14.20 28.53
C GLY A 249 14.54 14.23 27.46
N GLY A 250 14.91 14.32 26.18
CA GLY A 250 14.00 14.45 25.07
C GLY A 250 12.90 13.40 25.02
N TYR A 251 13.21 12.15 25.39
CA TYR A 251 12.22 11.07 25.48
C TYR A 251 11.35 11.09 26.75
N ARG A 252 11.67 11.94 27.74
CA ARG A 252 10.95 12.05 29.02
C ARG A 252 10.01 13.25 29.06
N GLU A 253 10.29 14.29 28.28
CA GLU A 253 9.61 15.57 28.29
C GLU A 253 8.52 15.63 27.21
N ARG A 254 7.24 15.47 27.63
CA ARG A 254 6.07 15.47 26.71
C ARG A 254 6.00 16.73 25.84
N GLN A 255 6.48 17.87 26.31
CA GLN A 255 6.36 19.15 25.62
C GLN A 255 7.00 19.18 24.23
N TRP A 256 7.95 18.29 23.94
CA TRP A 256 8.62 18.20 22.64
C TRP A 256 7.84 17.38 21.60
N TRP A 257 6.93 16.54 22.06
CA TRP A 257 6.21 15.59 21.24
C TRP A 257 4.85 16.12 20.79
N THR A 258 4.44 15.74 19.57
CA THR A 258 3.03 15.81 19.18
C THR A 258 2.22 14.83 20.04
N GLU A 259 0.89 14.96 20.03
CA GLU A 259 0.02 14.00 20.76
C GLU A 259 0.26 12.57 20.28
N GLU A 260 0.25 12.35 18.95
CA GLU A 260 0.53 11.07 18.33
C GLU A 260 1.92 10.53 18.71
N GLY A 261 2.94 11.40 18.67
CA GLY A 261 4.30 11.03 19.03
C GLY A 261 4.46 10.61 20.49
N TRP A 262 3.77 11.31 21.40
CA TRP A 262 3.80 10.96 22.80
C TRP A 262 3.09 9.63 23.10
N GLN A 263 1.95 9.36 22.46
CA GLN A 263 1.23 8.09 22.58
C GLN A 263 2.09 6.94 22.03
N TRP A 264 2.74 7.12 20.88
CA TRP A 264 3.69 6.13 20.34
C TRP A 264 4.85 5.88 21.31
N ARG A 265 5.48 6.94 21.84
CA ARG A 265 6.58 6.84 22.79
C ARG A 265 6.17 6.03 24.04
N GLN A 266 4.98 6.30 24.58
CA GLN A 266 4.44 5.54 25.72
C GLN A 266 4.18 4.08 25.37
N PHE A 267 3.58 3.81 24.21
CA PHE A 267 3.31 2.47 23.72
C PHE A 267 4.59 1.63 23.53
N ARG A 268 5.63 2.23 22.95
CA ARG A 268 6.93 1.59 22.74
C ARG A 268 7.81 1.61 23.98
N GLN A 269 7.50 2.44 24.96
CA GLN A 269 8.38 2.75 26.10
C GLN A 269 9.79 3.18 25.63
N ALA A 270 9.84 3.98 24.55
CA ALA A 270 11.09 4.40 23.96
C ALA A 270 11.82 5.39 24.87
N GLU A 271 13.12 5.22 25.02
CA GLU A 271 14.02 6.09 25.80
C GLU A 271 15.18 6.65 24.96
N HIS A 272 15.42 6.07 23.80
CA HIS A 272 16.44 6.42 22.79
C HIS A 272 16.04 5.84 21.41
N PRO A 273 16.74 6.16 20.30
CA PRO A 273 16.49 5.55 19.00
C PRO A 273 16.56 4.02 19.03
N LEU A 274 15.65 3.37 18.29
CA LEU A 274 15.47 1.91 18.33
C LEU A 274 16.76 1.11 18.09
N PHE A 275 17.63 1.60 17.21
CA PHE A 275 18.85 0.89 16.80
C PHE A 275 20.07 1.21 17.65
N TRP A 276 19.91 2.06 18.67
CA TRP A 276 20.97 2.27 19.67
C TRP A 276 20.84 1.24 20.80
N ILE A 277 21.96 0.75 21.28
CA ILE A 277 22.03 -0.27 22.35
C ILE A 277 22.95 0.26 23.43
N GLU A 278 22.43 0.35 24.65
CA GLU A 278 23.26 0.67 25.83
C GLU A 278 24.21 -0.48 26.15
N SER A 279 25.50 -0.18 26.31
CA SER A 279 26.54 -1.15 26.66
C SER A 279 27.47 -0.56 27.71
N GLY A 280 27.06 -0.65 28.99
CA GLY A 280 27.71 0.04 30.08
C GLY A 280 27.71 1.55 29.90
N ASP A 281 28.89 2.19 29.88
CA ASP A 281 29.01 3.63 29.64
C ASP A 281 29.10 3.99 28.15
N ASN A 282 28.89 3.03 27.24
CA ASN A 282 29.02 3.22 25.79
C ASN A 282 27.73 2.88 25.06
N TRP A 283 27.65 3.35 23.82
CA TRP A 283 26.59 3.03 22.90
C TRP A 283 27.10 2.12 21.77
N LEU A 284 26.28 1.16 21.38
CA LEU A 284 26.44 0.39 20.15
C LEU A 284 25.34 0.76 19.15
N LEU A 285 25.62 0.55 17.87
CA LEU A 285 24.65 0.64 16.78
C LEU A 285 24.33 -0.77 16.27
N ARG A 286 23.07 -1.14 16.28
CA ARG A 286 22.58 -2.29 15.56
C ARG A 286 22.53 -1.97 14.06
N THR A 287 23.39 -2.59 13.26
CA THR A 287 23.29 -2.67 11.80
C THR A 287 22.38 -3.83 11.40
N MET A 288 22.25 -4.15 10.12
CA MET A 288 21.36 -5.22 9.66
C MET A 288 21.65 -6.57 10.38
N ALA A 289 22.90 -6.95 10.53
CA ALA A 289 23.27 -8.25 11.11
C ALA A 289 24.49 -8.21 12.07
N ALA A 290 24.87 -7.03 12.55
CA ALA A 290 25.96 -6.85 13.51
C ALA A 290 25.69 -5.69 14.47
N GLU A 291 26.35 -5.72 15.62
CA GLU A 291 26.43 -4.61 16.56
C GLU A 291 27.84 -4.04 16.53
N ILE A 292 27.95 -2.75 16.30
CA ILE A 292 29.22 -2.03 16.21
C ILE A 292 29.24 -0.86 17.21
N PRO A 293 30.40 -0.37 17.65
CA PRO A 293 30.46 0.89 18.40
C PRO A 293 29.71 1.97 17.65
N LEU A 294 28.87 2.74 18.34
CA LEU A 294 28.01 3.75 17.71
C LEU A 294 28.85 4.80 16.97
N PRO A 295 28.75 4.88 15.62
CA PRO A 295 29.52 5.87 14.86
C PRO A 295 28.88 7.26 15.04
N TRP A 296 29.55 8.17 15.71
CA TRP A 296 29.01 9.46 16.10
C TRP A 296 28.73 10.38 14.91
N ASN A 297 29.45 10.23 13.82
CA ASN A 297 29.28 11.02 12.58
C ASN A 297 28.40 10.34 11.52
N TRP A 298 27.72 9.23 11.84
CA TRP A 298 26.70 8.68 10.96
C TRP A 298 25.35 9.35 11.22
N PRO A 299 24.44 9.39 10.24
CA PRO A 299 23.09 9.91 10.45
C PRO A 299 22.35 9.07 11.50
N VAL A 300 21.59 9.72 12.36
CA VAL A 300 20.66 9.02 13.23
C VAL A 300 19.52 8.43 12.41
N GLU A 301 19.16 7.19 12.68
CA GLU A 301 18.00 6.53 12.06
C GLU A 301 16.86 6.47 13.08
N VAL A 302 15.78 7.18 12.77
CA VAL A 302 14.61 7.40 13.63
C VAL A 302 13.33 7.47 12.78
N ASN A 303 12.17 7.30 13.41
CA ASN A 303 10.91 7.54 12.72
C ASN A 303 10.56 9.05 12.67
N TYR A 304 9.47 9.38 11.96
CA TYR A 304 9.02 10.77 11.83
C TYR A 304 8.73 11.45 13.18
N LEU A 305 8.12 10.72 14.12
CA LEU A 305 7.71 11.26 15.42
C LEU A 305 8.89 11.69 16.27
N GLU A 306 9.97 10.90 16.23
CA GLU A 306 11.24 11.22 16.90
C GLU A 306 11.95 12.40 16.23
N ALA A 307 11.99 12.42 14.88
CA ALA A 307 12.57 13.52 14.12
C ALA A 307 11.83 14.84 14.40
N LYS A 308 10.51 14.81 14.50
CA LYS A 308 9.68 15.97 14.84
C LYS A 308 9.92 16.44 16.26
N ALA A 309 10.01 15.53 17.23
CA ALA A 309 10.29 15.86 18.61
C ALA A 309 11.67 16.54 18.77
N PHE A 310 12.69 16.03 18.06
CA PHE A 310 14.01 16.65 18.01
C PHE A 310 13.94 18.08 17.46
N CYS A 311 13.24 18.30 16.34
CA CYS A 311 13.08 19.64 15.75
C CYS A 311 12.41 20.61 16.72
N ASN A 312 11.36 20.19 17.42
CA ASN A 312 10.66 21.00 18.41
C ASN A 312 11.58 21.37 19.59
N TRP A 313 12.34 20.39 20.11
CA TRP A 313 13.32 20.62 21.14
C TRP A 313 14.40 21.61 20.69
N LYS A 314 15.04 21.36 19.55
CA LYS A 314 16.13 22.19 19.03
C LYS A 314 15.64 23.61 18.70
N SER A 315 14.42 23.75 18.18
CA SER A 315 13.76 25.05 17.96
C SER A 315 13.63 25.83 19.27
N SER A 316 13.19 25.17 20.34
CA SER A 316 13.10 25.81 21.67
C SER A 316 14.46 26.21 22.24
N MET A 317 15.49 25.39 22.04
CA MET A 317 16.85 25.66 22.55
C MET A 317 17.54 26.79 21.80
N THR A 318 17.28 26.95 20.51
CA THR A 318 17.93 27.96 19.66
C THR A 318 17.11 29.23 19.49
N GLY A 319 15.81 29.18 19.73
CA GLY A 319 14.87 30.28 19.42
C GLY A 319 14.61 30.46 17.92
N LEU A 320 15.08 29.53 17.06
CA LEU A 320 14.86 29.55 15.62
C LEU A 320 13.66 28.67 15.25
N PRO A 321 12.89 29.01 14.20
CA PRO A 321 11.76 28.19 13.74
C PRO A 321 12.24 26.95 12.95
N LEU A 322 12.72 25.93 13.68
CA LEU A 322 13.27 24.72 13.10
C LEU A 322 12.18 23.64 12.92
N ARG A 323 12.17 23.02 11.75
CA ARG A 323 11.28 21.91 11.41
C ARG A 323 11.86 21.02 10.31
N LEU A 324 11.18 19.93 9.97
CA LEU A 324 11.51 19.14 8.78
C LEU A 324 11.17 19.93 7.50
N PRO A 325 11.84 19.68 6.37
CA PRO A 325 11.44 20.26 5.09
C PRO A 325 10.11 19.68 4.61
N THR A 326 9.36 20.44 3.83
CA THR A 326 8.29 19.89 2.99
C THR A 326 8.88 19.16 1.78
N GLU A 327 8.06 18.40 1.02
CA GLU A 327 8.46 17.81 -0.26
C GLU A 327 9.00 18.87 -1.22
N ASP A 328 8.32 20.02 -1.31
CA ASP A 328 8.71 21.14 -2.18
C ASP A 328 10.05 21.77 -1.76
N GLU A 329 10.25 21.96 -0.46
CA GLU A 329 11.49 22.50 0.09
C GLU A 329 12.67 21.53 -0.12
N TRP A 330 12.44 20.22 0.04
CA TRP A 330 13.45 19.22 -0.27
C TRP A 330 13.84 19.23 -1.76
N HIS A 331 12.86 19.30 -2.68
CA HIS A 331 13.14 19.41 -4.10
C HIS A 331 13.82 20.72 -4.46
N ARG A 332 13.49 21.83 -3.77
CA ARG A 332 14.19 23.10 -3.94
C ARG A 332 15.65 23.03 -3.51
N LEU A 333 15.92 22.36 -2.39
CA LEU A 333 17.28 22.09 -1.93
C LEU A 333 18.03 21.20 -2.92
N ARG A 334 17.43 20.09 -3.39
CA ARG A 334 18.03 19.20 -4.40
C ARG A 334 18.37 19.94 -5.68
N ALA A 335 17.58 20.89 -6.11
CA ALA A 335 17.82 21.68 -7.32
C ALA A 335 19.06 22.58 -7.25
N LEU A 336 19.67 22.78 -6.08
CA LEU A 336 20.97 23.43 -5.96
C LEU A 336 22.15 22.53 -6.38
N CYS A 337 21.87 21.25 -6.53
CA CYS A 337 22.83 20.24 -6.90
C CYS A 337 22.54 19.77 -8.34
N ASP A 338 23.56 19.79 -9.19
CA ASP A 338 23.46 19.22 -10.53
C ASP A 338 23.66 17.70 -10.45
N ILE A 339 22.66 16.99 -9.89
CA ILE A 339 22.67 15.55 -9.74
C ILE A 339 21.81 14.95 -10.84
N PRO A 340 22.39 14.19 -11.79
CA PRO A 340 21.61 13.45 -12.76
C PRO A 340 20.76 12.39 -12.08
N ASP A 341 19.63 12.05 -12.67
CA ASP A 341 18.79 10.97 -12.17
C ASP A 341 19.30 9.58 -12.60
N GLN A 342 18.82 8.51 -11.98
CA GLN A 342 19.00 7.17 -12.54
C GLN A 342 18.27 7.07 -13.89
N PRO A 343 18.78 6.29 -14.82
CA PRO A 343 20.04 5.53 -14.80
C PRO A 343 21.25 6.32 -15.28
N TYR A 344 21.15 7.64 -15.41
CA TYR A 344 22.09 8.49 -16.13
C TYR A 344 23.39 8.77 -15.37
N TRP A 345 23.49 8.50 -14.08
CA TRP A 345 24.76 8.66 -13.39
C TRP A 345 25.75 7.53 -13.71
N VAL A 346 27.03 7.88 -13.83
CA VAL A 346 28.12 6.91 -14.03
C VAL A 346 28.44 6.19 -12.71
N GLN A 347 28.51 6.96 -11.62
CA GLN A 347 28.65 6.49 -10.24
C GLN A 347 27.54 7.11 -9.41
N ALA A 348 27.03 6.36 -8.43
CA ALA A 348 26.02 6.87 -7.53
C ALA A 348 26.50 8.15 -6.81
N PRO A 349 25.69 9.22 -6.81
CA PRO A 349 26.08 10.51 -6.23
C PRO A 349 26.17 10.49 -4.71
N GLY A 350 25.62 9.45 -4.07
CA GLY A 350 25.58 9.22 -2.64
C GLY A 350 25.91 7.78 -2.29
N ASN A 351 25.69 7.41 -1.03
CA ASN A 351 25.66 6.02 -0.58
C ASN A 351 24.25 5.47 -0.85
N ILE A 352 24.01 5.00 -2.06
CA ILE A 352 22.71 4.57 -2.60
C ILE A 352 22.95 3.47 -3.65
N ASN A 353 21.91 2.76 -4.01
CA ASN A 353 21.91 1.77 -5.08
C ASN A 353 22.87 0.59 -4.82
N LEU A 354 23.18 0.31 -3.55
CA LEU A 354 24.14 -0.72 -3.14
C LEU A 354 25.51 -0.60 -3.82
N GLU A 355 25.88 0.60 -4.30
CA GLU A 355 27.14 0.83 -4.99
C GLU A 355 28.33 1.09 -4.06
N LYS A 356 28.06 1.45 -2.77
CA LYS A 356 29.11 1.70 -1.78
C LYS A 356 29.00 0.68 -0.63
N TRP A 357 28.28 0.99 0.43
CA TRP A 357 28.13 0.14 1.60
C TRP A 357 26.68 -0.30 1.83
N SER A 358 26.54 -1.37 2.57
CA SER A 358 25.23 -1.89 3.00
C SER A 358 24.94 -1.46 4.47
N SER A 359 25.20 -0.22 4.75
CA SER A 359 24.96 0.49 6.00
C SER A 359 24.97 1.99 5.75
N SER A 360 24.54 2.78 6.73
CA SER A 360 24.83 4.22 6.76
C SER A 360 26.34 4.48 6.74
N CYS A 361 26.75 5.71 6.47
CA CYS A 361 28.14 6.16 6.44
C CYS A 361 28.24 7.61 6.98
N PRO A 362 29.44 8.16 7.21
CA PRO A 362 29.60 9.53 7.71
C PRO A 362 28.82 10.58 6.93
N VAL A 363 28.15 11.49 7.64
CA VAL A 363 27.29 12.55 7.07
C VAL A 363 28.07 13.59 6.23
N ASP A 364 29.39 13.60 6.30
CA ASP A 364 30.28 14.50 5.55
C ASP A 364 31.00 13.83 4.39
N LEU A 365 30.59 12.64 3.99
CA LEU A 365 31.29 11.87 2.98
C LEU A 365 30.79 12.14 1.56
N CYS A 366 29.48 12.27 1.37
CA CYS A 366 28.88 12.41 0.05
C CYS A 366 28.46 13.87 -0.21
N ARG A 367 29.42 14.64 -0.72
CA ARG A 367 29.23 16.09 -0.94
C ARG A 367 28.40 16.37 -2.20
N CYS A 368 27.50 17.36 -2.07
CA CYS A 368 26.69 17.90 -3.16
C CYS A 368 26.63 19.44 -3.07
N GLY A 369 27.44 20.13 -3.85
CA GLY A 369 27.60 21.58 -3.70
C GLY A 369 28.18 21.95 -2.33
N GLU A 370 27.46 22.74 -1.56
CA GLU A 370 27.80 23.07 -0.16
C GLU A 370 27.14 22.13 0.87
N PHE A 371 26.21 21.30 0.44
CA PHE A 371 25.50 20.33 1.25
C PHE A 371 26.08 18.91 1.12
N PHE A 372 25.61 18.00 1.95
CA PHE A 372 25.99 16.60 1.93
C PHE A 372 24.76 15.71 2.05
N ASP A 373 24.86 14.49 1.52
CA ASP A 373 23.79 13.46 1.60
C ASP A 373 22.40 14.00 1.21
N ILE A 374 22.31 14.77 0.11
CA ILE A 374 21.02 15.14 -0.46
C ILE A 374 20.33 13.89 -1.01
N ILE A 375 21.13 12.95 -1.54
CA ILE A 375 20.68 11.65 -2.05
C ILE A 375 21.49 10.55 -1.36
N GLY A 376 20.78 9.50 -0.92
CA GLY A 376 21.37 8.31 -0.32
C GLY A 376 21.73 8.49 1.15
N ASN A 377 22.46 7.54 1.68
CA ASN A 377 22.80 7.31 3.06
C ASN A 377 21.58 6.82 3.85
N VAL A 378 20.64 7.70 4.18
CA VAL A 378 19.31 7.37 4.73
C VAL A 378 18.24 8.21 4.04
N TRP A 379 17.02 7.70 3.95
CA TRP A 379 15.86 8.49 3.61
C TRP A 379 15.68 9.68 4.55
N GLN A 380 15.12 10.75 4.06
CA GLN A 380 14.89 11.97 4.83
C GLN A 380 13.39 12.19 5.02
N TRP A 381 12.91 12.16 6.27
CA TRP A 381 11.53 12.48 6.61
C TRP A 381 11.17 13.92 6.22
N THR A 382 9.96 14.11 5.73
CA THR A 382 9.39 15.43 5.40
C THR A 382 8.15 15.74 6.21
N GLU A 383 7.78 17.03 6.30
CA GLU A 383 6.49 17.46 6.90
C GLU A 383 5.30 17.07 6.05
N THR A 384 5.49 16.74 4.76
CA THR A 384 4.41 16.53 3.81
C THR A 384 3.81 15.14 3.93
N PRO A 385 2.54 15.00 4.36
CA PRO A 385 1.79 13.78 4.11
C PRO A 385 1.63 13.60 2.61
N ILE A 386 1.68 12.37 2.12
CA ILE A 386 1.48 12.10 0.69
C ILE A 386 0.06 12.49 0.25
N TYR A 387 -0.04 13.07 -0.92
CA TYR A 387 -1.29 13.50 -1.55
C TYR A 387 -1.20 13.32 -3.07
N PRO A 388 -2.34 13.19 -3.79
CA PRO A 388 -2.34 13.08 -5.24
C PRO A 388 -1.97 14.41 -5.90
N PHE A 389 -1.16 14.38 -6.96
CA PHE A 389 -0.93 15.55 -7.80
C PHE A 389 -2.13 15.85 -8.70
N HIS A 390 -2.24 17.08 -9.17
CA HIS A 390 -3.29 17.42 -10.15
C HIS A 390 -3.14 16.57 -11.42
N GLY A 391 -4.20 15.89 -11.83
CA GLY A 391 -4.17 14.92 -12.92
C GLY A 391 -3.63 13.53 -12.52
N PHE A 392 -3.57 13.24 -11.21
CA PHE A 392 -3.36 11.89 -10.70
C PHE A 392 -4.42 10.94 -11.25
N ASP A 393 -4.00 9.73 -11.58
CA ASP A 393 -4.85 8.68 -12.11
C ASP A 393 -4.40 7.34 -11.51
N ILE A 394 -5.35 6.56 -11.00
CA ILE A 394 -5.05 5.29 -10.35
C ILE A 394 -4.65 4.26 -11.40
N HIS A 395 -3.57 3.51 -11.16
CA HIS A 395 -3.21 2.42 -12.06
C HIS A 395 -4.19 1.23 -11.90
N PRO A 396 -4.89 0.78 -12.96
CA PRO A 396 -5.98 -0.19 -12.85
C PRO A 396 -5.55 -1.58 -12.34
N TRP A 397 -4.26 -1.93 -12.44
CA TRP A 397 -3.74 -3.21 -11.96
C TRP A 397 -3.22 -3.14 -10.53
N TYR A 398 -3.11 -1.94 -9.94
CA TYR A 398 -2.63 -1.78 -8.56
C TYR A 398 -3.27 -0.54 -7.91
N ASP A 399 -4.57 -0.60 -7.65
CA ASP A 399 -5.34 0.48 -7.07
C ASP A 399 -5.13 0.65 -5.54
N ASP A 400 -4.44 -0.30 -4.92
CA ASP A 400 -4.10 -0.32 -3.51
C ASP A 400 -2.67 0.12 -3.17
N PHE A 401 -1.93 0.70 -4.11
CA PHE A 401 -0.59 1.23 -3.83
C PHE A 401 -0.65 2.61 -3.15
N SER A 402 -1.29 3.59 -3.77
CA SER A 402 -1.23 4.99 -3.32
C SER A 402 -2.48 5.44 -2.57
N THR A 403 -3.66 5.04 -3.04
CA THR A 403 -4.92 5.56 -2.50
C THR A 403 -5.13 5.33 -1.00
N PRO A 404 -4.71 4.20 -0.40
CA PRO A 404 -4.81 4.01 1.04
C PRO A 404 -3.92 4.95 1.85
N THR A 405 -2.82 5.42 1.28
CA THR A 405 -1.86 6.28 1.95
C THR A 405 -2.25 7.77 1.94
N PHE A 406 -3.27 8.16 1.15
CA PHE A 406 -3.80 9.53 1.11
C PHE A 406 -4.72 9.85 2.30
N ASP A 407 -4.29 9.51 3.50
CA ASP A 407 -5.04 9.62 4.75
C ASP A 407 -4.54 10.75 5.67
N GLY A 408 -3.54 11.51 5.22
CA GLY A 408 -2.90 12.55 6.03
C GLY A 408 -2.00 12.03 7.17
N ARG A 409 -1.79 10.70 7.26
CA ARG A 409 -1.01 10.04 8.31
C ARG A 409 0.26 9.34 7.80
N HIS A 410 0.43 9.28 6.48
CA HIS A 410 1.62 8.75 5.83
C HIS A 410 2.48 9.90 5.34
N ASN A 411 3.63 10.12 5.97
CA ASN A 411 4.55 11.18 5.57
C ASN A 411 5.56 10.68 4.54
N LEU A 412 5.83 11.55 3.56
CA LEU A 412 6.81 11.29 2.52
C LEU A 412 8.22 11.25 3.09
N ILE A 413 9.00 10.31 2.57
CA ILE A 413 10.44 10.25 2.70
C ILE A 413 11.11 10.52 1.35
N LYS A 414 12.25 11.19 1.33
CA LYS A 414 12.93 11.62 0.09
C LYS A 414 14.42 11.28 0.11
N GLY A 415 14.98 11.08 -1.06
CA GLY A 415 16.43 10.97 -1.27
C GLY A 415 16.97 9.54 -1.38
N GLY A 416 16.23 8.54 -0.94
CA GLY A 416 16.69 7.16 -0.91
C GLY A 416 17.65 6.85 0.25
N SER A 417 17.81 5.57 0.56
CA SER A 417 18.78 5.05 1.52
C SER A 417 19.90 4.26 0.80
N TRP A 418 20.84 3.75 1.56
CA TRP A 418 21.94 2.94 1.03
C TRP A 418 21.48 1.69 0.25
N ILE A 419 20.28 1.15 0.56
CA ILE A 419 19.72 -0.05 -0.08
C ILE A 419 18.71 0.28 -1.18
N SER A 420 18.22 1.51 -1.26
CA SER A 420 17.25 1.93 -2.28
C SER A 420 17.82 1.76 -3.68
N THR A 421 17.09 1.04 -4.53
CA THR A 421 17.49 0.68 -5.90
C THR A 421 16.32 0.91 -6.87
N GLY A 422 16.56 0.87 -8.16
CA GLY A 422 15.53 1.03 -9.17
C GLY A 422 14.75 2.34 -9.03
N ASN A 423 13.42 2.27 -9.09
CA ASN A 423 12.55 3.44 -8.97
C ASN A 423 12.77 4.21 -7.67
N GLU A 424 13.03 3.52 -6.53
CA GLU A 424 13.26 4.17 -5.23
C GLU A 424 14.39 5.20 -5.24
N ALA A 425 15.37 5.02 -6.10
CA ALA A 425 16.52 5.91 -6.21
C ALA A 425 16.34 7.02 -7.26
N THR A 426 15.14 7.17 -7.84
CA THR A 426 14.83 8.25 -8.78
C THR A 426 14.38 9.53 -8.09
N GLN A 427 14.51 10.66 -8.79
CA GLN A 427 14.08 11.96 -8.27
C GLN A 427 12.57 12.03 -8.06
N ALA A 428 11.80 11.38 -8.91
CA ALA A 428 10.35 11.39 -8.89
C ALA A 428 9.75 10.46 -7.82
N ALA A 429 10.57 9.58 -7.22
CA ALA A 429 10.13 8.62 -6.22
C ALA A 429 9.36 9.29 -5.06
N ARG A 430 8.17 8.75 -4.75
CA ARG A 430 7.28 9.25 -3.70
C ARG A 430 6.83 8.09 -2.84
N TYR A 431 7.63 7.78 -1.81
CA TYR A 431 7.34 6.78 -0.81
C TYR A 431 6.90 7.45 0.48
N ALA A 432 5.84 6.96 1.07
CA ALA A 432 5.28 7.50 2.30
C ALA A 432 4.94 6.37 3.27
N PHE A 433 5.23 6.58 4.52
CA PHE A 433 5.01 5.60 5.57
C PHE A 433 4.27 6.22 6.76
N ARG A 434 3.58 5.36 7.53
CA ARG A 434 3.02 5.77 8.82
C ARG A 434 4.14 6.36 9.68
N ARG A 435 3.85 7.45 10.36
CA ARG A 435 4.83 8.25 11.12
C ARG A 435 5.65 7.47 12.14
N HIS A 436 5.11 6.37 12.65
CA HIS A 436 5.76 5.52 13.65
C HIS A 436 6.56 4.36 13.07
N PHE A 437 6.53 4.14 11.76
CA PHE A 437 7.27 3.05 11.13
C PHE A 437 8.77 3.35 11.10
N MET A 438 9.55 2.31 11.35
CA MET A 438 10.99 2.35 11.18
C MET A 438 11.34 1.99 9.74
N GLN A 439 12.15 2.84 9.14
CA GLN A 439 12.78 2.64 7.83
C GLN A 439 14.28 2.93 7.98
N HIS A 440 15.09 2.73 6.93
CA HIS A 440 16.44 3.29 6.87
C HIS A 440 16.33 4.80 6.65
N ALA A 441 15.77 5.50 7.62
CA ALA A 441 15.40 6.90 7.53
C ALA A 441 15.91 7.71 8.71
N GLY A 442 16.48 8.85 8.40
CA GLY A 442 16.84 9.92 9.30
C GLY A 442 16.19 11.22 8.86
N PHE A 443 16.84 12.34 9.08
CA PHE A 443 16.27 13.63 8.71
C PHE A 443 17.32 14.74 8.61
N ARG A 444 16.91 15.78 7.91
CA ARG A 444 17.54 17.10 7.87
C ARG A 444 16.54 18.10 8.43
N TYR A 445 16.95 19.04 9.25
CA TYR A 445 16.08 20.15 9.64
C TYR A 445 16.37 21.40 8.82
N ILE A 446 15.38 22.26 8.75
CA ILE A 446 15.45 23.58 8.13
C ILE A 446 15.00 24.67 9.10
N GLU A 447 15.47 25.89 8.89
CA GLU A 447 14.92 27.09 9.49
C GLU A 447 13.97 27.76 8.49
N SER A 448 12.68 27.72 8.79
CA SER A 448 11.65 28.31 7.96
C SER A 448 10.44 28.68 8.79
N SER A 449 9.95 29.89 8.63
CA SER A 449 8.69 30.37 9.20
C SER A 449 7.50 30.23 8.22
N ALA A 450 7.74 29.72 7.01
CA ALA A 450 6.67 29.45 6.07
C ALA A 450 5.71 28.40 6.65
N PRO A 451 4.39 28.59 6.53
CA PRO A 451 3.42 27.59 6.96
C PRO A 451 3.61 26.30 6.15
N VAL A 452 3.44 25.17 6.82
CA VAL A 452 3.37 23.88 6.15
C VAL A 452 1.95 23.73 5.61
N GLU A 453 1.81 23.71 4.29
CA GLU A 453 0.53 23.39 3.67
C GLU A 453 0.24 21.90 3.87
N ILE A 454 -0.87 21.61 4.51
CA ILE A 454 -1.37 20.25 4.64
C ILE A 454 -2.37 20.07 3.50
N HIS A 455 -1.95 19.38 2.46
CA HIS A 455 -2.82 18.95 1.37
C HIS A 455 -3.71 17.80 1.87
N GLN A 456 -4.63 18.10 2.75
CA GLN A 456 -5.71 17.16 3.07
C GLN A 456 -6.79 17.39 2.02
N ASP A 457 -6.89 16.47 1.07
CA ASP A 457 -8.10 16.37 0.28
C ASP A 457 -9.23 15.96 1.23
N GLN A 458 -9.98 16.96 1.65
CA GLN A 458 -11.14 16.78 2.53
C GLN A 458 -12.26 16.02 1.80
N TYR A 459 -12.19 15.92 0.48
CA TYR A 459 -13.19 15.32 -0.37
C TYR A 459 -12.58 14.23 -1.25
N GLU A 460 -13.30 13.12 -1.39
CA GLU A 460 -13.01 12.15 -2.43
C GLU A 460 -13.29 12.78 -3.79
N THR A 461 -12.29 12.85 -4.65
CA THR A 461 -12.38 13.45 -5.99
C THR A 461 -12.39 12.42 -7.11
N ASP A 462 -12.08 11.16 -6.81
CA ASP A 462 -12.26 10.08 -7.76
C ASP A 462 -13.74 9.95 -8.16
N ALA A 463 -14.04 10.17 -9.43
CA ALA A 463 -15.40 10.24 -9.92
C ALA A 463 -16.18 8.94 -9.68
N LEU A 464 -15.55 7.78 -9.85
CA LEU A 464 -16.20 6.49 -9.65
C LEU A 464 -16.42 6.22 -8.16
N ALA A 465 -15.42 6.44 -7.32
CA ALA A 465 -15.53 6.29 -5.86
C ALA A 465 -16.61 7.24 -5.29
N SER A 466 -16.67 8.47 -5.77
CA SER A 466 -17.69 9.45 -5.41
C SER A 466 -19.10 9.03 -5.84
N GLN A 467 -19.25 8.44 -7.03
CA GLN A 467 -20.54 7.87 -7.49
C GLN A 467 -20.99 6.74 -6.57
N TYR A 468 -20.07 5.87 -6.11
CA TYR A 468 -20.39 4.82 -5.15
C TYR A 468 -20.74 5.39 -3.77
N CYS A 469 -20.08 6.45 -3.30
CA CYS A 469 -20.49 7.17 -2.08
C CYS A 469 -21.93 7.68 -2.20
N ALA A 470 -22.28 8.30 -3.34
CA ALA A 470 -23.63 8.78 -3.58
C ALA A 470 -24.66 7.65 -3.70
N ALA A 471 -24.32 6.53 -4.35
CA ALA A 471 -25.22 5.37 -4.50
C ALA A 471 -25.47 4.68 -3.15
N HIS A 472 -24.51 4.69 -2.23
CA HIS A 472 -24.62 4.05 -0.92
C HIS A 472 -25.25 4.96 0.14
N TYR A 473 -24.93 6.25 0.12
CA TYR A 473 -25.27 7.15 1.22
C TYR A 473 -26.07 8.39 0.79
N GLY A 474 -26.20 8.64 -0.50
CA GLY A 474 -26.92 9.79 -1.04
C GLY A 474 -28.44 9.60 -1.13
N ASP A 475 -29.07 10.49 -1.89
CA ASP A 475 -30.52 10.58 -2.04
C ASP A 475 -31.09 9.43 -2.90
N ASP A 476 -32.39 9.15 -2.68
CA ASP A 476 -33.17 8.31 -3.55
C ASP A 476 -33.53 9.06 -4.86
N TYR A 477 -33.44 8.39 -5.99
CA TYR A 477 -33.74 8.96 -7.30
C TYR A 477 -34.94 8.28 -7.96
N PHE A 478 -35.83 9.05 -8.54
CA PHE A 478 -37.00 8.57 -9.33
C PHE A 478 -37.91 7.63 -8.54
N GLY A 479 -37.97 7.76 -7.22
CA GLY A 479 -38.77 6.88 -6.35
C GLY A 479 -38.17 5.49 -6.12
N VAL A 480 -36.93 5.27 -6.56
CA VAL A 480 -36.17 4.04 -6.31
C VAL A 480 -35.40 4.22 -5.02
N ALA A 481 -35.65 3.35 -4.04
CA ALA A 481 -34.99 3.38 -2.74
C ALA A 481 -33.50 2.99 -2.86
N ASN A 482 -32.69 3.48 -1.92
CA ASN A 482 -31.28 3.17 -1.82
C ASN A 482 -31.03 1.65 -1.88
N PHE A 483 -30.24 1.21 -2.85
CA PHE A 483 -30.06 -0.20 -3.18
C PHE A 483 -29.36 -1.00 -2.07
N PRO A 484 -28.17 -0.59 -1.53
CA PRO A 484 -27.53 -1.30 -0.42
C PRO A 484 -28.40 -1.42 0.82
N LEU A 485 -29.14 -0.37 1.17
CA LEU A 485 -30.11 -0.40 2.28
C LEU A 485 -31.24 -1.39 1.99
N THR A 486 -31.73 -1.45 0.76
CA THR A 486 -32.79 -2.36 0.34
C THR A 486 -32.30 -3.81 0.41
N CYS A 487 -31.10 -4.11 -0.08
CA CYS A 487 -30.49 -5.44 0.02
C CYS A 487 -30.34 -5.88 1.48
N ALA A 488 -29.79 -5.01 2.35
CA ALA A 488 -29.65 -5.32 3.77
C ALA A 488 -31.00 -5.57 4.44
N ARG A 489 -32.04 -4.78 4.14
CA ARG A 489 -33.39 -4.97 4.68
C ARG A 489 -33.99 -6.30 4.27
N ILE A 490 -33.87 -6.69 3.02
CA ILE A 490 -34.31 -8.00 2.51
C ILE A 490 -33.56 -9.13 3.25
N CYS A 491 -32.25 -9.02 3.41
CA CYS A 491 -31.46 -9.99 4.17
C CYS A 491 -32.00 -10.15 5.60
N LEU A 492 -32.30 -9.06 6.29
CA LEU A 492 -32.84 -9.09 7.65
C LEU A 492 -34.23 -9.71 7.71
N GLU A 493 -35.09 -9.46 6.75
CA GLU A 493 -36.43 -10.11 6.64
C GLU A 493 -36.28 -11.63 6.47
N LEU A 494 -35.36 -12.08 5.60
CA LEU A 494 -35.07 -13.51 5.37
C LEU A 494 -34.45 -14.19 6.60
N MET A 495 -33.73 -13.45 7.42
CA MET A 495 -33.14 -13.95 8.66
C MET A 495 -34.11 -13.96 9.86
N THR A 496 -35.36 -13.54 9.67
CA THR A 496 -36.35 -13.56 10.76
C THR A 496 -36.51 -14.97 11.36
N GLY A 497 -36.29 -15.08 12.67
CA GLY A 497 -36.32 -16.35 13.38
C GLY A 497 -35.07 -17.23 13.28
N ARG A 498 -34.01 -16.73 12.64
CA ARG A 498 -32.71 -17.36 12.55
C ARG A 498 -31.69 -16.66 13.45
N GLU A 499 -30.54 -17.28 13.68
CA GLU A 499 -29.44 -16.68 14.44
C GLU A 499 -28.80 -15.53 13.63
N LEU A 500 -28.56 -14.39 14.31
CA LEU A 500 -27.87 -13.24 13.76
C LEU A 500 -26.44 -13.17 14.32
N GLY A 501 -25.64 -14.20 14.06
CA GLY A 501 -24.26 -14.29 14.51
C GLY A 501 -23.35 -13.44 13.64
N HIS A 502 -22.86 -14.00 12.55
CA HIS A 502 -21.91 -13.35 11.64
C HIS A 502 -22.51 -13.21 10.24
N ALA A 503 -22.38 -12.00 9.65
CA ALA A 503 -22.72 -11.76 8.25
C ALA A 503 -21.50 -11.34 7.46
N LEU A 504 -21.50 -11.66 6.16
CA LEU A 504 -20.51 -11.23 5.17
C LEU A 504 -21.21 -10.39 4.11
N ASP A 505 -20.71 -9.16 3.90
CA ASP A 505 -21.05 -8.31 2.77
C ASP A 505 -19.89 -8.39 1.77
N LEU A 506 -20.05 -9.20 0.73
CA LEU A 506 -19.00 -9.53 -0.23
C LEU A 506 -19.15 -8.69 -1.50
N GLY A 507 -18.15 -7.88 -1.82
CA GLY A 507 -18.25 -6.77 -2.75
C GLY A 507 -18.92 -5.57 -2.08
N CYS A 508 -18.52 -5.25 -0.84
CA CYS A 508 -19.17 -4.28 0.02
C CYS A 508 -19.04 -2.82 -0.46
N ALA A 509 -18.17 -2.55 -1.42
CA ALA A 509 -17.83 -1.22 -1.90
C ALA A 509 -17.57 -0.24 -0.74
N VAL A 510 -18.40 0.79 -0.57
CA VAL A 510 -18.24 1.79 0.49
C VAL A 510 -19.05 1.46 1.78
N GLY A 511 -19.49 0.21 1.93
CA GLY A 511 -19.84 -0.40 3.24
C GLY A 511 -21.27 -0.17 3.76
N ARG A 512 -22.19 0.51 3.05
CA ARG A 512 -23.52 0.83 3.59
C ARG A 512 -24.30 -0.41 4.05
N ALA A 513 -24.34 -1.49 3.26
CA ALA A 513 -25.11 -2.69 3.58
C ALA A 513 -24.57 -3.38 4.85
N ALA A 514 -23.26 -3.41 5.03
CA ALA A 514 -22.62 -3.97 6.24
C ALA A 514 -23.08 -3.24 7.52
N PHE A 515 -23.10 -1.90 7.53
CA PHE A 515 -23.61 -1.12 8.67
C PHE A 515 -25.11 -1.39 8.95
N GLU A 516 -25.90 -1.53 7.88
CA GLU A 516 -27.34 -1.80 8.02
C GLU A 516 -27.62 -3.20 8.56
N LEU A 517 -26.85 -4.20 8.15
CA LEU A 517 -26.92 -5.56 8.71
C LEU A 517 -26.56 -5.56 10.20
N ALA A 518 -25.51 -4.84 10.59
CA ALA A 518 -25.14 -4.66 12.00
C ALA A 518 -26.25 -3.95 12.80
N ARG A 519 -26.89 -2.90 12.23
CA ARG A 519 -28.04 -2.23 12.85
C ARG A 519 -29.22 -3.17 13.03
N GLY A 520 -29.42 -4.08 12.07
CA GLY A 520 -30.49 -5.08 12.11
C GLY A 520 -30.30 -6.19 13.16
N GLY A 521 -29.12 -6.23 13.83
CA GLY A 521 -28.92 -7.11 14.99
C GLY A 521 -27.81 -8.16 14.83
N PHE A 522 -27.12 -8.24 13.69
CA PHE A 522 -25.95 -9.10 13.58
C PHE A 522 -24.90 -8.73 14.62
N ARG A 523 -24.32 -9.73 15.27
CA ARG A 523 -23.27 -9.52 16.29
C ARG A 523 -21.99 -8.96 15.68
N GLN A 524 -21.64 -9.46 14.50
CA GLN A 524 -20.49 -9.01 13.72
C GLN A 524 -20.81 -9.08 12.24
N VAL A 525 -20.33 -8.09 11.49
CA VAL A 525 -20.43 -8.04 10.03
C VAL A 525 -19.05 -7.79 9.44
N THR A 526 -18.66 -8.64 8.50
CA THR A 526 -17.44 -8.45 7.71
C THR A 526 -17.82 -7.88 6.36
N GLY A 527 -17.20 -6.76 5.96
CA GLY A 527 -17.27 -6.24 4.61
C GLY A 527 -15.98 -6.58 3.87
N LEU A 528 -16.10 -7.19 2.70
CA LEU A 528 -14.95 -7.50 1.85
C LEU A 528 -15.13 -6.85 0.47
N ASP A 529 -14.07 -6.20 -0.01
CA ASP A 529 -13.99 -5.74 -1.38
C ASP A 529 -12.61 -6.04 -1.96
N PHE A 530 -12.54 -6.26 -3.27
CA PHE A 530 -11.27 -6.45 -3.96
C PHE A 530 -10.55 -5.12 -4.16
N SER A 531 -11.33 -4.07 -4.45
CA SER A 531 -10.81 -2.75 -4.76
C SER A 531 -10.59 -1.92 -3.50
N THR A 532 -9.35 -1.63 -3.23
CA THR A 532 -8.96 -0.68 -2.17
C THR A 532 -9.54 0.71 -2.40
N ARG A 533 -9.74 1.09 -3.65
CA ARG A 533 -10.42 2.32 -4.06
C ARG A 533 -11.76 2.52 -3.37
N PHE A 534 -12.48 1.44 -3.09
CA PHE A 534 -13.80 1.47 -2.45
C PHE A 534 -13.72 1.16 -0.96
N PHE A 535 -13.16 0.03 -0.56
CA PHE A 535 -13.25 -0.38 0.84
C PHE A 535 -12.51 0.57 1.80
N ARG A 536 -11.47 1.30 1.35
CA ARG A 536 -10.84 2.35 2.16
C ARG A 536 -11.83 3.42 2.62
N LEU A 537 -12.84 3.73 1.79
CA LEU A 537 -13.90 4.67 2.17
C LEU A 537 -14.86 4.04 3.19
N ALA A 538 -15.13 2.74 3.09
CA ALA A 538 -15.89 2.01 4.10
C ALA A 538 -15.13 2.00 5.45
N SER A 539 -13.82 1.73 5.44
CA SER A 539 -12.95 1.81 6.62
C SER A 539 -12.90 3.22 7.19
N ARG A 540 -12.75 4.23 6.34
CA ARG A 540 -12.78 5.65 6.76
C ARG A 540 -14.12 6.02 7.40
N MET A 541 -15.24 5.59 6.83
CA MET A 541 -16.58 5.77 7.42
C MET A 541 -16.66 5.10 8.79
N GLN A 542 -16.05 3.93 8.96
CA GLN A 542 -15.96 3.25 10.24
C GLN A 542 -15.09 4.03 11.24
N ASP A 543 -13.91 4.47 10.84
CA ASP A 543 -12.91 5.08 11.75
C ASP A 543 -13.25 6.54 12.11
N GLU A 544 -13.67 7.34 11.14
CA GLU A 544 -13.93 8.77 11.31
C GLU A 544 -15.42 9.07 11.55
N GLY A 545 -16.31 8.21 11.06
CA GLY A 545 -17.76 8.36 11.20
C GLY A 545 -18.40 9.25 10.16
N TYR A 546 -17.65 9.71 9.16
CA TYR A 546 -18.15 10.53 8.05
C TYR A 546 -17.34 10.32 6.76
N LEU A 547 -17.96 10.66 5.64
CA LEU A 547 -17.31 10.74 4.31
C LEU A 547 -17.61 12.08 3.65
N ARG A 548 -16.64 12.57 2.90
CA ARG A 548 -16.76 13.73 2.03
C ARG A 548 -16.41 13.33 0.61
N TYR A 549 -17.25 13.69 -0.36
CA TYR A 549 -17.06 13.33 -1.77
C TYR A 549 -17.58 14.41 -2.70
N ALA A 550 -17.05 14.42 -3.93
CA ALA A 550 -17.40 15.40 -4.96
C ALA A 550 -18.15 14.73 -6.11
N LEU A 551 -19.32 15.23 -6.48
CA LEU A 551 -20.11 14.71 -7.61
C LEU A 551 -20.02 15.65 -8.81
N THR A 552 -19.83 15.07 -9.99
CA THR A 552 -19.90 15.81 -11.24
C THR A 552 -21.32 16.33 -11.49
N GLU A 553 -21.42 17.64 -11.66
CA GLU A 553 -22.67 18.31 -12.04
C GLU A 553 -22.75 18.48 -13.56
N GLU A 554 -21.76 19.16 -14.16
CA GLU A 554 -21.71 19.41 -15.58
C GLU A 554 -20.27 19.72 -16.03
N GLY A 555 -19.69 18.89 -16.89
CA GLY A 555 -18.31 19.05 -17.33
C GLY A 555 -17.32 18.99 -16.15
N GLU A 556 -16.62 20.08 -15.89
CA GLU A 556 -15.66 20.21 -14.77
C GLU A 556 -16.31 20.74 -13.48
N ILE A 557 -17.61 21.10 -13.52
CA ILE A 557 -18.32 21.61 -12.35
C ILE A 557 -18.70 20.46 -11.44
N VAL A 558 -18.32 20.55 -10.15
CA VAL A 558 -18.61 19.57 -9.12
C VAL A 558 -19.41 20.17 -7.96
N SER A 559 -20.18 19.34 -7.27
CA SER A 559 -20.78 19.65 -5.97
C SER A 559 -20.11 18.84 -4.88
N PHE A 560 -20.00 19.44 -3.68
CA PHE A 560 -19.37 18.80 -2.52
C PHE A 560 -20.44 18.30 -1.55
N HIS A 561 -20.27 17.07 -1.09
CA HIS A 561 -21.19 16.36 -0.23
C HIS A 561 -20.48 15.84 1.01
N GLU A 562 -21.19 15.80 2.12
CA GLU A 562 -20.76 15.16 3.36
C GLU A 562 -21.88 14.26 3.87
N VAL A 563 -21.54 13.10 4.39
CA VAL A 563 -22.46 12.18 5.04
C VAL A 563 -21.82 11.65 6.32
N ALA A 564 -22.61 11.56 7.41
CA ALA A 564 -22.14 11.07 8.69
C ALA A 564 -22.97 9.88 9.18
N LEU A 565 -22.31 8.89 9.80
CA LEU A 565 -22.98 7.74 10.44
C LEU A 565 -24.00 8.19 11.50
N ALA A 566 -23.72 9.30 12.19
CA ALA A 566 -24.63 9.88 13.20
C ALA A 566 -25.98 10.29 12.59
N GLU A 567 -25.99 10.91 11.42
CA GLU A 567 -27.21 11.33 10.72
C GLU A 567 -28.04 10.14 10.23
N LEU A 568 -27.36 9.03 9.94
CA LEU A 568 -27.97 7.78 9.50
C LEU A 568 -28.39 6.88 10.68
N GLY A 569 -28.06 7.25 11.92
CA GLY A 569 -28.31 6.44 13.12
C GLY A 569 -27.45 5.16 13.19
N LEU A 570 -26.28 5.16 12.54
CA LEU A 570 -25.40 3.98 12.41
C LEU A 570 -24.19 4.01 13.36
N THR A 571 -23.93 5.13 14.04
CA THR A 571 -22.82 5.24 15.02
C THR A 571 -22.80 4.13 16.08
N PRO A 572 -23.94 3.69 16.66
CA PRO A 572 -23.93 2.67 17.72
C PRO A 572 -23.46 1.28 17.27
N VAL A 573 -23.44 1.02 15.97
CA VAL A 573 -23.06 -0.29 15.42
C VAL A 573 -21.69 -0.31 14.75
N ARG A 574 -21.00 0.81 14.77
CA ARG A 574 -19.70 1.02 14.14
C ARG A 574 -18.65 -0.05 14.52
N GLU A 575 -18.60 -0.41 15.80
CA GLU A 575 -17.66 -1.40 16.34
C GLU A 575 -18.02 -2.86 16.00
N ARG A 576 -19.19 -3.10 15.37
CA ARG A 576 -19.62 -4.44 14.96
C ARG A 576 -19.30 -4.75 13.50
N VAL A 577 -18.75 -3.80 12.77
CA VAL A 577 -18.39 -3.93 11.36
C VAL A 577 -16.88 -3.91 11.23
N ALA A 578 -16.32 -4.74 10.36
CA ALA A 578 -14.93 -4.73 10.01
C ALA A 578 -14.76 -4.86 8.49
N PHE A 579 -13.89 -4.07 7.90
CA PHE A 579 -13.66 -4.06 6.45
C PHE A 579 -12.25 -4.54 6.12
N TYR A 580 -12.15 -5.39 5.07
CA TYR A 580 -10.87 -5.92 4.61
C TYR A 580 -10.84 -5.99 3.08
N GLN A 581 -9.63 -5.93 2.52
CA GLN A 581 -9.41 -6.24 1.13
C GLN A 581 -9.38 -7.76 0.92
N ALA A 582 -10.13 -8.28 -0.04
CA ALA A 582 -10.08 -9.68 -0.41
C ALA A 582 -10.59 -9.96 -1.82
N ASP A 583 -10.00 -10.98 -2.47
CA ASP A 583 -10.47 -11.50 -3.77
C ASP A 583 -11.58 -12.54 -3.53
N ALA A 584 -12.81 -12.23 -3.96
CA ALA A 584 -13.94 -13.14 -3.85
C ALA A 584 -13.72 -14.50 -4.55
N CYS A 585 -12.93 -14.53 -5.62
CA CYS A 585 -12.56 -15.77 -6.32
C CYS A 585 -11.45 -16.56 -5.61
N ASN A 586 -10.83 -16.00 -4.58
CA ASN A 586 -9.72 -16.63 -3.86
C ASN A 586 -9.69 -16.17 -2.38
N LEU A 587 -10.81 -16.32 -1.66
CA LEU A 587 -10.96 -15.89 -0.27
C LEU A 587 -10.00 -16.66 0.66
N PRO A 588 -9.25 -15.96 1.53
CA PRO A 588 -8.51 -16.58 2.62
C PRO A 588 -9.38 -17.47 3.50
N GLU A 589 -8.79 -18.52 4.08
CA GLU A 589 -9.51 -19.50 4.91
C GLU A 589 -10.12 -18.90 6.18
N LYS A 590 -9.57 -17.79 6.68
CA LYS A 590 -10.10 -17.08 7.85
C LYS A 590 -11.53 -16.57 7.67
N PHE A 591 -11.97 -16.30 6.45
CA PHE A 591 -13.31 -15.81 6.16
C PHE A 591 -14.28 -16.97 6.00
N THR A 592 -14.77 -17.49 7.11
CA THR A 592 -15.71 -18.63 7.20
C THR A 592 -16.63 -18.50 8.41
N GLY A 593 -17.67 -19.35 8.50
CA GLY A 593 -18.57 -19.41 9.63
C GLY A 593 -19.67 -18.33 9.61
N TYR A 594 -20.10 -17.91 8.44
CA TYR A 594 -21.13 -16.91 8.28
C TYR A 594 -22.54 -17.54 8.27
N ASP A 595 -23.49 -16.84 8.88
CA ASP A 595 -24.91 -17.20 8.85
C ASP A 595 -25.62 -16.59 7.66
N LEU A 596 -25.07 -15.50 7.13
CA LEU A 596 -25.53 -14.80 5.94
C LEU A 596 -24.32 -14.34 5.11
N ILE A 597 -24.41 -14.53 3.80
CA ILE A 597 -23.54 -13.87 2.82
C ILE A 597 -24.42 -13.08 1.85
N LEU A 598 -24.19 -11.78 1.78
CA LEU A 598 -24.73 -10.90 0.74
C LEU A 598 -23.65 -10.67 -0.31
N ALA A 599 -23.96 -10.92 -1.60
CA ALA A 599 -23.11 -10.60 -2.73
C ALA A 599 -23.94 -9.80 -3.76
N ALA A 600 -23.94 -8.49 -3.57
CA ALA A 600 -24.78 -7.57 -4.32
C ALA A 600 -24.07 -7.06 -5.58
N ASN A 601 -24.63 -7.38 -6.77
CA ASN A 601 -24.10 -6.99 -8.09
C ASN A 601 -22.61 -7.34 -8.29
N LEU A 602 -22.21 -8.49 -7.75
CA LEU A 602 -20.81 -8.93 -7.73
C LEU A 602 -20.47 -9.92 -8.85
N ILE A 603 -21.33 -10.91 -9.12
CA ILE A 603 -20.95 -12.10 -9.92
C ILE A 603 -20.56 -11.77 -11.36
N ASP A 604 -21.12 -10.75 -11.96
CA ASP A 604 -20.81 -10.27 -13.32
C ASP A 604 -19.62 -9.27 -13.34
N ARG A 605 -18.95 -9.11 -12.22
CA ARG A 605 -17.69 -8.34 -12.05
C ARG A 605 -16.50 -9.22 -11.68
N LEU A 606 -16.74 -10.52 -11.42
CA LEU A 606 -15.70 -11.47 -11.07
C LEU A 606 -14.99 -12.01 -12.31
N TYR A 607 -13.69 -12.18 -12.25
CA TYR A 607 -12.92 -12.81 -13.34
C TYR A 607 -13.17 -14.31 -13.47
N ALA A 608 -13.62 -15.00 -12.39
CA ALA A 608 -13.91 -16.43 -12.35
C ALA A 608 -15.19 -16.73 -11.53
N PRO A 609 -16.39 -16.31 -12.00
CA PRO A 609 -17.64 -16.44 -11.23
C PRO A 609 -18.01 -17.91 -10.94
N ARG A 610 -17.71 -18.86 -11.83
CA ARG A 610 -17.96 -20.29 -11.59
C ARG A 610 -17.14 -20.80 -10.40
N ARG A 611 -15.88 -20.38 -10.28
CA ARG A 611 -15.01 -20.74 -9.16
C ARG A 611 -15.53 -20.18 -7.84
N PHE A 612 -15.94 -18.93 -7.82
CA PHE A 612 -16.57 -18.30 -6.65
C PHE A 612 -17.79 -19.10 -6.19
N LEU A 613 -18.74 -19.37 -7.08
CA LEU A 613 -19.97 -20.09 -6.75
C LEU A 613 -19.71 -21.54 -6.28
N ALA A 614 -18.73 -22.21 -6.85
CA ALA A 614 -18.37 -23.57 -6.44
C ALA A 614 -17.81 -23.64 -5.01
N GLY A 615 -17.09 -22.59 -4.57
CA GLY A 615 -16.43 -22.55 -3.25
C GLY A 615 -17.21 -21.86 -2.12
N ILE A 616 -18.18 -21.01 -2.45
CA ILE A 616 -18.82 -20.12 -1.43
C ILE A 616 -19.55 -20.88 -0.32
N HIS A 617 -20.00 -22.12 -0.56
CA HIS A 617 -20.63 -22.94 0.45
C HIS A 617 -19.73 -23.24 1.66
N GLU A 618 -18.41 -23.26 1.46
CA GLU A 618 -17.42 -23.48 2.52
C GLU A 618 -17.37 -22.33 3.53
N ARG A 619 -17.86 -21.15 3.14
CA ARG A 619 -17.83 -19.94 3.95
C ARG A 619 -19.06 -19.77 4.83
N LEU A 620 -20.19 -20.42 4.48
CA LEU A 620 -21.44 -20.39 5.22
C LEU A 620 -21.54 -21.50 6.26
N ASN A 621 -22.23 -21.25 7.34
CA ASN A 621 -22.70 -22.29 8.25
C ASN A 621 -23.79 -23.16 7.58
N PRO A 622 -23.97 -24.44 7.98
CA PRO A 622 -25.13 -25.24 7.54
C PRO A 622 -26.45 -24.51 7.86
N GLY A 623 -27.34 -24.42 6.87
CA GLY A 623 -28.57 -23.64 6.97
C GLY A 623 -28.38 -22.12 6.82
N GLY A 624 -27.16 -21.61 6.63
CA GLY A 624 -26.88 -20.22 6.33
C GLY A 624 -27.37 -19.79 4.95
N LEU A 625 -27.59 -18.50 4.77
CA LEU A 625 -28.15 -17.93 3.54
C LEU A 625 -27.09 -17.26 2.67
N LEU A 626 -27.14 -17.55 1.37
CA LEU A 626 -26.46 -16.78 0.32
C LEU A 626 -27.51 -15.98 -0.44
N VAL A 627 -27.37 -14.65 -0.41
CA VAL A 627 -28.23 -13.71 -1.14
C VAL A 627 -27.40 -13.10 -2.25
N LEU A 628 -27.81 -13.35 -3.49
CA LEU A 628 -27.13 -12.83 -4.68
C LEU A 628 -28.05 -11.83 -5.38
N THR A 629 -27.50 -10.73 -5.85
CA THR A 629 -28.13 -9.89 -6.87
C THR A 629 -27.21 -9.71 -8.06
N SER A 630 -27.76 -9.63 -9.27
CA SER A 630 -26.98 -9.29 -10.47
C SER A 630 -27.86 -8.73 -11.58
N PRO A 631 -27.42 -7.68 -12.27
CA PRO A 631 -28.02 -7.22 -13.52
C PRO A 631 -27.60 -8.08 -14.73
N TYR A 632 -26.74 -9.07 -14.53
CA TYR A 632 -26.14 -9.91 -15.57
C TYR A 632 -25.52 -9.11 -16.73
N SER A 633 -24.93 -7.97 -16.40
CA SER A 633 -24.29 -7.09 -17.38
C SER A 633 -22.86 -7.58 -17.71
N TRP A 634 -22.78 -8.80 -18.24
CA TRP A 634 -21.51 -9.43 -18.60
C TRP A 634 -20.71 -8.54 -19.56
N SER A 635 -19.44 -8.31 -19.22
CA SER A 635 -18.50 -7.55 -20.03
C SER A 635 -17.13 -8.25 -20.01
N GLU A 636 -16.47 -8.29 -21.16
CA GLU A 636 -15.11 -8.81 -21.27
C GLU A 636 -14.08 -7.94 -20.54
N GLU A 637 -14.48 -6.75 -20.12
CA GLU A 637 -13.69 -5.90 -19.22
C GLU A 637 -13.45 -6.55 -17.85
N PHE A 638 -14.45 -7.24 -17.29
CA PHE A 638 -14.36 -7.88 -15.98
C PHE A 638 -14.20 -9.39 -16.07
N THR A 639 -14.95 -10.03 -16.93
CA THR A 639 -15.06 -11.48 -17.02
C THR A 639 -14.78 -11.92 -18.46
N LYS A 640 -13.83 -12.81 -18.70
CA LYS A 640 -13.63 -13.41 -20.02
C LYS A 640 -14.90 -14.12 -20.47
N LYS A 641 -15.19 -14.11 -21.75
CA LYS A 641 -16.44 -14.66 -22.29
C LYS A 641 -16.64 -16.14 -21.98
N GLU A 642 -15.55 -16.91 -21.90
CA GLU A 642 -15.56 -18.34 -21.56
C GLU A 642 -15.99 -18.60 -20.11
N GLU A 643 -15.84 -17.61 -19.24
CA GLU A 643 -16.20 -17.66 -17.82
C GLU A 643 -17.62 -17.12 -17.55
N TRP A 644 -18.30 -16.53 -18.53
CA TRP A 644 -19.67 -16.03 -18.34
C TRP A 644 -20.59 -17.18 -17.91
N LEU A 645 -21.43 -16.93 -16.96
CA LEU A 645 -22.44 -17.92 -16.53
C LEU A 645 -23.59 -18.04 -17.54
N GLY A 646 -23.80 -17.04 -18.36
CA GLY A 646 -24.85 -17.02 -19.37
C GLY A 646 -24.73 -15.75 -20.24
N GLY A 647 -25.77 -15.43 -21.00
CA GLY A 647 -25.76 -14.29 -21.90
C GLY A 647 -25.12 -14.58 -23.26
N TYR A 648 -25.00 -15.87 -23.60
CA TYR A 648 -24.47 -16.36 -24.90
C TYR A 648 -25.41 -17.40 -25.52
N ARG A 649 -25.08 -17.87 -26.73
CA ARG A 649 -25.79 -18.97 -27.40
C ARG A 649 -24.88 -20.18 -27.52
N GLU A 650 -25.44 -21.34 -27.19
CA GLU A 650 -24.81 -22.63 -27.38
C GLU A 650 -25.68 -23.48 -28.32
N ALA A 651 -25.09 -23.97 -29.40
CA ALA A 651 -25.84 -24.72 -30.48
C ALA A 651 -27.09 -23.96 -31.00
N GLY A 652 -27.08 -22.62 -30.94
CA GLY A 652 -28.20 -21.78 -31.40
C GLY A 652 -29.20 -21.41 -30.30
N GLU A 653 -29.21 -22.09 -29.17
CA GLU A 653 -30.12 -21.84 -28.05
C GLU A 653 -29.52 -20.83 -27.07
N PRO A 654 -30.35 -19.95 -26.43
CA PRO A 654 -29.87 -19.01 -25.44
C PRO A 654 -29.53 -19.73 -24.14
N VAL A 655 -28.39 -19.36 -23.55
CA VAL A 655 -27.96 -19.79 -22.20
C VAL A 655 -28.17 -18.60 -21.26
N TRP A 656 -29.08 -18.77 -20.30
CA TRP A 656 -29.43 -17.74 -19.33
C TRP A 656 -28.63 -17.90 -18.04
N SER A 657 -28.20 -16.77 -17.45
CA SER A 657 -27.38 -16.75 -16.24
C SER A 657 -28.06 -17.44 -15.05
N LEU A 658 -29.36 -17.23 -14.87
CA LEU A 658 -30.13 -17.88 -13.80
C LEU A 658 -30.12 -19.43 -13.89
N ASP A 659 -30.20 -19.97 -15.11
CA ASP A 659 -30.18 -21.43 -15.29
C ASP A 659 -28.82 -22.02 -14.94
N GLU A 660 -27.73 -21.32 -15.27
CA GLU A 660 -26.37 -21.73 -14.90
C GLU A 660 -26.11 -21.54 -13.41
N LEU A 661 -26.66 -20.49 -12.76
CA LEU A 661 -26.66 -20.34 -11.31
C LEU A 661 -27.33 -21.51 -10.61
N LYS A 662 -28.51 -21.91 -11.08
CA LYS A 662 -29.25 -23.08 -10.57
C LYS A 662 -28.42 -24.36 -10.71
N LYS A 663 -27.82 -24.61 -11.86
CA LYS A 663 -26.96 -25.78 -12.08
C LYS A 663 -25.76 -25.80 -11.15
N THR A 664 -25.11 -24.64 -10.95
CA THR A 664 -23.90 -24.55 -10.14
C THR A 664 -24.16 -24.66 -8.64
N LEU A 665 -25.22 -24.05 -8.15
CA LEU A 665 -25.51 -23.95 -6.71
C LEU A 665 -26.31 -25.15 -6.16
N THR A 666 -27.25 -25.72 -6.93
CA THR A 666 -28.13 -26.81 -6.48
C THR A 666 -27.43 -28.01 -5.80
N PRO A 667 -26.20 -28.40 -6.15
CA PRO A 667 -25.51 -29.48 -5.43
C PRO A 667 -25.22 -29.21 -3.96
N ARG A 668 -25.21 -27.92 -3.54
CA ARG A 668 -24.85 -27.49 -2.18
C ARG A 668 -25.89 -26.57 -1.55
N PHE A 669 -26.79 -26.04 -2.34
CA PHE A 669 -27.76 -25.04 -1.93
C PHE A 669 -29.16 -25.40 -2.41
N ARG A 670 -30.16 -24.95 -1.67
CA ARG A 670 -31.56 -24.97 -2.07
C ARG A 670 -32.01 -23.53 -2.36
N LEU A 671 -32.57 -23.27 -3.53
CA LEU A 671 -33.22 -22.00 -3.85
C LEU A 671 -34.48 -21.89 -2.97
N LEU A 672 -34.60 -20.78 -2.18
CA LEU A 672 -35.70 -20.62 -1.22
C LEU A 672 -36.94 -19.99 -1.86
N ASP A 673 -36.75 -18.92 -2.64
CA ASP A 673 -37.83 -18.12 -3.21
C ASP A 673 -37.71 -18.04 -4.74
N GLU A 674 -38.80 -17.69 -5.41
CA GLU A 674 -38.75 -17.31 -6.84
C GLU A 674 -37.89 -16.06 -6.99
N PRO A 675 -37.02 -16.01 -8.03
CA PRO A 675 -36.20 -14.84 -8.34
C PRO A 675 -37.08 -13.59 -8.57
N ARG A 676 -36.60 -12.44 -8.14
CA ARG A 676 -37.33 -11.16 -8.30
C ARG A 676 -36.39 -10.01 -8.66
N ASP A 677 -36.92 -9.05 -9.43
CA ASP A 677 -36.17 -7.86 -9.82
C ASP A 677 -36.14 -6.81 -8.72
N LEU A 678 -34.94 -6.23 -8.52
CA LEU A 678 -34.71 -5.08 -7.66
C LEU A 678 -34.18 -3.92 -8.50
N PRO A 679 -34.89 -2.78 -8.53
CA PRO A 679 -34.40 -1.60 -9.22
C PRO A 679 -33.28 -0.93 -8.44
N PHE A 680 -32.32 -0.33 -9.16
CA PHE A 680 -31.34 0.56 -8.61
C PHE A 680 -30.98 1.69 -9.59
N VAL A 681 -30.56 2.84 -9.05
CA VAL A 681 -30.20 4.01 -9.82
C VAL A 681 -28.82 4.50 -9.42
N THR A 682 -27.94 4.67 -10.40
CA THR A 682 -26.63 5.29 -10.22
C THR A 682 -26.62 6.65 -10.90
N ARG A 683 -26.21 7.70 -10.19
CA ARG A 683 -26.05 9.04 -10.73
C ARG A 683 -24.65 9.18 -11.33
N GLU A 684 -24.55 9.57 -12.59
CA GLU A 684 -23.29 9.92 -13.25
C GLU A 684 -23.03 11.44 -13.25
N THR A 685 -24.05 12.24 -13.56
CA THR A 685 -24.03 13.70 -13.47
C THR A 685 -25.37 14.21 -12.94
N ARG A 686 -25.54 15.51 -12.79
CA ARG A 686 -26.81 16.11 -12.39
C ARG A 686 -28.00 15.70 -13.27
N ARG A 687 -27.75 15.35 -14.54
CA ARG A 687 -28.80 15.06 -15.55
C ARG A 687 -28.64 13.69 -16.19
N LYS A 688 -27.63 12.92 -15.83
CA LYS A 688 -27.39 11.57 -16.37
C LYS A 688 -27.42 10.54 -15.25
N PHE A 689 -28.33 9.57 -15.43
CA PHE A 689 -28.54 8.49 -14.48
C PHE A 689 -28.63 7.16 -15.22
N GLN A 690 -28.16 6.11 -14.61
CA GLN A 690 -28.43 4.74 -15.04
C GLN A 690 -29.51 4.15 -14.13
N HIS A 691 -30.64 3.74 -14.70
CA HIS A 691 -31.69 3.00 -14.02
C HIS A 691 -31.61 1.54 -14.48
N SER A 692 -31.30 0.63 -13.57
CA SER A 692 -31.05 -0.78 -13.84
C SER A 692 -31.91 -1.67 -12.97
N LEU A 693 -32.07 -2.94 -13.38
CA LEU A 693 -32.72 -3.99 -12.60
C LEU A 693 -31.68 -5.07 -12.29
N ALA A 694 -31.59 -5.48 -11.03
CA ALA A 694 -30.82 -6.64 -10.62
C ALA A 694 -31.77 -7.76 -10.22
N GLU A 695 -31.56 -8.97 -10.72
CA GLU A 695 -32.31 -10.15 -10.29
C GLU A 695 -31.76 -10.63 -8.95
N LEU A 696 -32.62 -10.74 -7.96
CA LEU A 696 -32.31 -11.26 -6.62
C LEU A 696 -32.66 -12.74 -6.53
N THR A 697 -31.73 -13.55 -6.01
CA THR A 697 -31.91 -14.96 -5.71
C THR A 697 -31.44 -15.26 -4.29
N VAL A 698 -32.14 -16.17 -3.60
CA VAL A 698 -31.86 -16.54 -2.21
C VAL A 698 -31.62 -18.04 -2.10
N TRP A 699 -30.49 -18.40 -1.52
CA TRP A 699 -30.02 -19.77 -1.46
C TRP A 699 -29.68 -20.18 -0.04
N GLU A 700 -30.20 -21.32 0.41
CA GLU A 700 -29.90 -21.88 1.73
C GLU A 700 -28.89 -23.01 1.58
N ARG A 701 -27.78 -22.95 2.34
CA ARG A 701 -26.79 -24.03 2.40
C ARG A 701 -27.40 -25.30 3.01
N GLN A 702 -27.28 -26.43 2.31
CA GLN A 702 -27.70 -27.75 2.74
C GLN A 702 -26.65 -28.48 3.59
#